data_e8d73cdf8e44a4f79949b284de677784
#
_entry.id   e8d73cdf8e44a4f79949b284de677784
#
_cell.length_a   1.000
_cell.length_b   1.000
_cell.length_c   1.000
_cell.angle_alpha   90.00
_cell.angle_beta   90.00
_cell.angle_gamma   90.00
#
_symmetry.space_group_name_H-M   'P 1'
#
loop_
_entity.id
_entity.type
_entity.pdbx_description
1 polymer ?
#
loop_
_entity_poly.entity_id
_entity_poly.type
_entity_poly.pdbx_seq_one_letter_code
_entity_poly.pdbx_strand_id
1 'polypeptide(L)'
;MRDRILREVPEKRERCVKHFQMTQKGMAAAVYPAPVHYEEDGQWKEIDNRLEPVQEDGREVYRNFASAVRVSFAKESDTKELVTIEKDGKKILWGLSPFLRTKSTRNVNFKNKISTFRVLEKEDFWKEAEMLDMKVSVLEEEESEEDEIRKMMCVPHLNGEGVYEEILPGIDLHYSIQGEQLKENIRLNRKEAAEQELSFQLMHPGMELRSEEDGGLGLYDSENQESGRIFRLVKPYMYDAAGNQSLQVEFQVEIGTESSVIKVVPDREWMQGTERVYPIVIDPMTETSKTKGNIEDTYVFTGGNVPENPGNVYAYGSFVVGRSDELGKMRALLRFRDLPDIGKGSIIYGATMYIWQFEYSSYSNPELPLLAYEVKNSWDEKSVRWGNQPAVDGAILDYKKVKQVINGNTVSITPIGFNVTRLVRQWYNTGKNYGIMVKSKYEDDENLANRAYARFYASDSPSISSEQFPSGVFYYRNVNGLEDYQSYHEQSAGRAGIGYTNDFTGNVVWSHLDVATEGGPMTTEIRHVYNSSEADTSSRMGYGWRLSSQQELKESGIKDYPYVYIDEDGTKHYFYKDTNDGNKLKDEDGLGLTITVTSSSEHDRYRTMETKDKVKYIFGQDGFLRFIEDLNGNSVKHQYGPNSAGNYLGYITDASGGFLNIIYSTDEGKSKITAIQDTKGREIRYGYDAQGNLTSITYPDGSKSQFTYDSSHKLLSVTNPDGYRVNYEYTNDFRVPRVSKVSETGQKNAPGQELKISYENGNTTIFEEPGLDGQMEHPGDNKKTTWHFDNMGRPTDVLDADGFANNYSYYTSGMKNHKLSKDGSVQKTVYGLLRNPTFDPSHGDGGWYTCRMSDGKRGAITHADGYIGTKKCETDKNRADIRRRNLSGCASVSRNVYIVCLCKNRIAEPGKPGTGSGCIRNPGRPDQNHGGTLY
;
A
#
# COMPACT_ATOMS: atom_id res chain seq x y z
N MET A 1 11.81 7.99 -13.47
CA MET A 1 12.51 7.69 -12.21
C MET A 1 11.80 6.52 -11.59
N ARG A 2 12.53 5.57 -11.00
CA ARG A 2 11.93 4.50 -10.21
C ARG A 2 11.41 5.07 -8.90
N ASP A 3 10.36 4.47 -8.37
CA ASP A 3 9.83 4.80 -7.07
C ASP A 3 10.76 4.23 -5.99
N ARG A 4 11.26 5.06 -5.09
CA ARG A 4 12.23 4.69 -4.05
C ARG A 4 11.69 5.01 -2.68
N ILE A 5 12.17 4.30 -1.67
CA ILE A 5 11.87 4.63 -0.27
C ILE A 5 12.49 5.98 0.08
N LEU A 6 11.68 6.86 0.63
CA LEU A 6 12.16 8.09 1.25
C LEU A 6 12.40 7.91 2.74
N ARG A 7 11.45 7.27 3.45
CA ARG A 7 11.53 6.99 4.87
C ARG A 7 10.42 6.06 5.34
N GLU A 8 10.59 5.46 6.51
CA GLU A 8 9.49 4.85 7.26
C GLU A 8 8.56 5.90 7.86
N VAL A 9 7.30 5.56 8.05
CA VAL A 9 6.25 6.41 8.68
C VAL A 9 5.84 5.78 10.02
N PRO A 10 6.52 6.12 11.12
CA PRO A 10 6.30 5.48 12.43
C PRO A 10 4.87 5.60 12.94
N GLU A 11 4.16 6.69 12.58
CA GLU A 11 2.77 6.95 13.00
C GLU A 11 1.77 5.97 12.38
N LYS A 12 2.18 5.22 11.34
CA LYS A 12 1.39 4.19 10.67
C LYS A 12 1.83 2.77 10.98
N ARG A 13 2.74 2.59 11.93
CA ARG A 13 3.19 1.27 12.33
C ARG A 13 2.03 0.41 12.80
N GLU A 14 2.05 -0.85 12.40
CA GLU A 14 1.16 -1.89 12.88
C GLU A 14 2.01 -3.06 13.38
N ARG A 15 1.45 -3.98 14.11
CA ARG A 15 2.20 -5.10 14.71
C ARG A 15 3.12 -5.82 13.73
N CYS A 16 2.61 -6.12 12.52
CA CYS A 16 3.35 -6.85 11.47
C CYS A 16 3.53 -6.03 10.19
N VAL A 17 3.41 -4.70 10.24
CA VAL A 17 3.47 -3.84 9.05
C VAL A 17 4.29 -2.60 9.31
N LYS A 18 5.20 -2.30 8.38
CA LYS A 18 5.85 -0.99 8.25
C LYS A 18 5.28 -0.25 7.06
N HIS A 19 5.09 1.05 7.22
CA HIS A 19 4.69 1.92 6.13
C HIS A 19 5.84 2.83 5.74
N PHE A 20 6.07 2.95 4.44
CA PHE A 20 7.13 3.76 3.86
C PHE A 20 6.55 4.79 2.93
N GLN A 21 7.11 5.98 2.97
CA GLN A 21 6.84 6.99 1.97
C GLN A 21 7.75 6.81 0.77
N MET A 22 7.18 6.96 -0.44
CA MET A 22 7.85 6.70 -1.71
C MET A 22 8.10 8.00 -2.48
N THR A 23 9.09 8.00 -3.38
CA THR A 23 9.49 9.18 -4.16
C THR A 23 8.49 9.63 -5.21
N GLN A 24 7.62 8.72 -5.69
CA GLN A 24 6.67 9.00 -6.76
C GLN A 24 5.22 8.91 -6.28
N LYS A 25 4.86 9.72 -5.29
CA LYS A 25 3.46 9.95 -4.94
C LYS A 25 2.74 8.79 -4.26
N GLY A 26 3.34 8.14 -3.33
CA GLY A 26 2.64 7.05 -2.69
C GLY A 26 3.29 6.58 -1.41
N MET A 27 2.66 5.57 -0.89
CA MET A 27 3.07 4.84 0.28
C MET A 27 3.32 3.38 -0.10
N ALA A 28 4.25 2.73 0.58
CA ALA A 28 4.37 1.29 0.55
C ALA A 28 4.10 0.72 1.94
N ALA A 29 3.27 -0.31 2.05
CA ALA A 29 3.10 -1.10 3.25
C ALA A 29 3.84 -2.42 3.08
N ALA A 30 4.88 -2.63 3.88
CA ALA A 30 5.60 -3.90 3.95
C ALA A 30 4.97 -4.78 5.02
N VAL A 31 4.48 -5.96 4.62
CA VAL A 31 3.82 -6.93 5.48
C VAL A 31 4.78 -8.04 5.82
N TYR A 32 5.01 -8.24 7.10
CA TYR A 32 5.93 -9.23 7.65
C TYR A 32 5.17 -10.45 8.18
N PRO A 33 5.76 -11.64 8.15
CA PRO A 33 5.13 -12.84 8.68
C PRO A 33 4.99 -12.83 10.21
N ALA A 34 5.91 -12.18 10.90
CA ALA A 34 5.97 -12.09 12.37
C ALA A 34 5.86 -10.64 12.84
N PRO A 35 5.57 -10.42 14.13
CA PRO A 35 5.60 -9.07 14.70
C PRO A 35 6.96 -8.41 14.55
N VAL A 36 6.95 -7.18 14.07
CA VAL A 36 8.13 -6.30 13.97
C VAL A 36 8.02 -5.10 14.92
N HIS A 37 6.83 -4.89 15.46
CA HIS A 37 6.57 -3.84 16.47
C HIS A 37 5.84 -4.41 17.68
N TYR A 38 6.01 -3.75 18.80
CA TYR A 38 5.25 -3.97 20.03
C TYR A 38 4.61 -2.66 20.49
N GLU A 39 3.50 -2.76 21.22
CA GLU A 39 2.78 -1.59 21.72
C GLU A 39 3.26 -1.24 23.13
N GLU A 40 3.64 0.03 23.33
CA GLU A 40 3.98 0.58 24.63
C GLU A 40 3.40 2.00 24.75
N ASP A 41 2.64 2.25 25.79
CA ASP A 41 1.95 3.53 26.04
C ASP A 41 1.06 4.00 24.87
N GLY A 42 0.41 3.05 24.18
CA GLY A 42 -0.46 3.32 23.03
C GLY A 42 0.29 3.69 21.75
N GLN A 43 1.58 3.43 21.69
CA GLN A 43 2.41 3.67 20.52
C GLN A 43 3.13 2.38 20.08
N TRP A 44 3.20 2.17 18.77
CA TRP A 44 3.97 1.08 18.18
C TRP A 44 5.45 1.41 18.15
N LYS A 45 6.26 0.60 18.83
CA LYS A 45 7.72 0.67 18.85
C LYS A 45 8.32 -0.50 18.11
N GLU A 46 9.49 -0.32 17.52
CA GLU A 46 10.21 -1.37 16.83
C GLU A 46 10.77 -2.38 17.83
N ILE A 47 10.65 -3.68 17.50
CA ILE A 47 11.25 -4.75 18.28
C ILE A 47 12.77 -4.72 18.06
N ASP A 48 13.51 -4.68 19.14
CA ASP A 48 14.97 -4.79 19.17
C ASP A 48 15.39 -5.89 20.14
N ASN A 49 15.79 -7.04 19.56
CA ASN A 49 16.21 -8.22 20.30
C ASN A 49 17.73 -8.33 20.44
N ARG A 50 18.49 -7.24 20.23
CA ARG A 50 19.92 -7.25 20.58
C ARG A 50 20.10 -7.65 22.03
N LEU A 51 21.05 -8.53 22.28
CA LEU A 51 21.35 -9.03 23.61
C LEU A 51 22.43 -8.16 24.26
N GLU A 52 22.05 -7.43 25.30
CA GLU A 52 22.95 -6.57 26.04
C GLU A 52 23.21 -7.11 27.45
N PRO A 53 24.45 -6.99 27.98
CA PRO A 53 24.77 -7.40 29.34
C PRO A 53 24.12 -6.43 30.34
N VAL A 54 23.33 -6.95 31.25
CA VAL A 54 22.68 -6.20 32.34
C VAL A 54 22.84 -6.91 33.67
N GLN A 55 22.72 -6.16 34.76
CA GLN A 55 22.71 -6.72 36.11
C GLN A 55 21.26 -6.94 36.57
N GLU A 56 20.86 -8.18 36.80
CA GLU A 56 19.57 -8.56 37.36
C GLU A 56 19.76 -9.38 38.64
N ASP A 57 19.15 -8.94 39.72
CA ASP A 57 19.23 -9.60 41.06
C ASP A 57 20.66 -9.95 41.48
N GLY A 58 21.62 -9.08 41.15
CA GLY A 58 23.03 -9.24 41.46
C GLY A 58 23.81 -10.23 40.60
N ARG A 59 23.23 -10.67 39.49
CA ARG A 59 23.82 -11.53 38.46
C ARG A 59 23.94 -10.80 37.14
N GLU A 60 24.98 -11.10 36.38
CA GLU A 60 25.10 -10.61 35.00
C GLU A 60 24.33 -11.56 34.06
N VAL A 61 23.38 -10.96 33.31
CA VAL A 61 22.59 -11.66 32.28
C VAL A 61 22.69 -10.91 30.96
N TYR A 62 22.43 -11.59 29.88
CA TYR A 62 22.23 -10.98 28.55
C TYR A 62 20.73 -10.88 28.28
N ARG A 63 20.24 -9.68 28.04
CA ARG A 63 18.80 -9.41 27.86
C ARG A 63 18.52 -8.67 26.56
N ASN A 64 17.39 -8.99 25.91
CA ASN A 64 16.97 -8.26 24.73
C ASN A 64 16.58 -6.80 25.09
N PHE A 65 16.89 -5.89 24.16
CA PHE A 65 16.85 -4.45 24.43
C PHE A 65 15.42 -3.92 24.52
N ALA A 66 14.55 -4.18 23.48
CA ALA A 66 13.20 -3.63 23.41
C ALA A 66 12.24 -4.62 22.75
N SER A 67 11.27 -5.14 23.50
CA SER A 67 10.25 -6.07 23.01
C SER A 67 9.13 -6.20 24.02
N ALA A 68 7.92 -6.60 23.57
CA ALA A 68 6.84 -7.01 24.46
C ALA A 68 7.18 -8.27 25.26
N VAL A 69 8.10 -9.08 24.76
CA VAL A 69 8.61 -10.28 25.42
C VAL A 69 10.04 -10.02 25.88
N ARG A 70 10.23 -10.00 27.17
CA ARG A 70 11.56 -9.84 27.78
C ARG A 70 12.20 -11.21 27.95
N VAL A 71 13.36 -11.40 27.33
CA VAL A 71 14.15 -12.63 27.44
C VAL A 71 15.51 -12.31 28.00
N SER A 72 15.90 -13.02 29.06
CA SER A 72 17.23 -12.90 29.70
C SER A 72 17.94 -14.26 29.74
N PHE A 73 19.23 -14.27 29.45
CA PHE A 73 20.09 -15.44 29.47
C PHE A 73 21.15 -15.26 30.56
N ALA A 74 21.29 -16.23 31.46
CA ALA A 74 22.34 -16.19 32.46
C ALA A 74 23.74 -16.24 31.84
N LYS A 75 24.66 -15.42 32.30
CA LYS A 75 26.03 -15.43 31.75
C LYS A 75 26.73 -16.80 31.93
N GLU A 76 26.46 -17.46 33.07
CA GLU A 76 27.09 -18.73 33.42
C GLU A 76 26.06 -19.86 33.57
N SER A 77 26.39 -21.04 33.10
CA SER A 77 25.48 -22.21 33.08
C SER A 77 25.35 -22.95 34.41
N ASP A 78 25.95 -22.46 35.47
CA ASP A 78 25.87 -23.07 36.81
C ASP A 78 24.57 -22.81 37.55
N THR A 79 23.74 -21.93 37.02
CA THR A 79 22.44 -21.55 37.55
C THR A 79 21.34 -22.51 37.09
N LYS A 80 20.26 -22.61 37.87
CA LYS A 80 19.03 -23.31 37.52
C LYS A 80 18.16 -22.50 36.58
N GLU A 81 18.45 -21.23 36.44
CA GLU A 81 17.71 -20.24 35.69
C GLU A 81 18.56 -19.78 34.51
N LEU A 82 18.70 -20.63 33.49
CA LEU A 82 19.49 -20.32 32.29
C LEU A 82 18.80 -19.26 31.45
N VAL A 83 17.50 -19.41 31.31
CA VAL A 83 16.67 -18.51 30.50
C VAL A 83 15.47 -18.05 31.31
N THR A 84 15.18 -16.78 31.24
CA THR A 84 13.98 -16.18 31.76
C THR A 84 13.19 -15.54 30.64
N ILE A 85 11.88 -15.82 30.60
CA ILE A 85 10.95 -15.22 29.64
C ILE A 85 9.86 -14.52 30.44
N GLU A 86 9.64 -13.25 30.16
CA GLU A 86 8.62 -12.45 30.82
C GLU A 86 7.71 -11.77 29.78
N LYS A 87 6.39 -11.90 29.99
CA LYS A 87 5.36 -11.26 29.18
C LYS A 87 4.15 -10.93 30.04
N ASP A 88 3.60 -9.72 29.92
CA ASP A 88 2.39 -9.25 30.61
C ASP A 88 2.44 -9.47 32.15
N GLY A 89 3.62 -9.30 32.73
CA GLY A 89 3.87 -9.50 34.18
C GLY A 89 3.92 -10.96 34.63
N LYS A 90 3.81 -11.93 33.71
CA LYS A 90 4.01 -13.37 33.98
C LYS A 90 5.39 -13.79 33.51
N LYS A 91 6.04 -14.65 34.33
CA LYS A 91 7.43 -15.04 34.12
C LYS A 91 7.58 -16.55 34.15
N ILE A 92 8.33 -17.09 33.23
CA ILE A 92 8.81 -18.47 33.25
C ILE A 92 10.32 -18.48 33.27
N LEU A 93 10.90 -19.47 33.99
CA LEU A 93 12.33 -19.67 34.07
C LEU A 93 12.65 -21.10 33.69
N TRP A 94 13.65 -21.24 32.86
CA TRP A 94 14.04 -22.48 32.25
C TRP A 94 15.50 -22.79 32.47
N GLY A 95 15.85 -24.03 32.84
CA GLY A 95 17.23 -24.45 33.03
C GLY A 95 17.39 -25.95 33.18
N LEU A 96 18.63 -26.42 33.18
CA LEU A 96 18.92 -27.85 33.34
C LEU A 96 18.44 -28.39 34.68
N SER A 97 17.79 -29.56 34.65
CA SER A 97 17.32 -30.22 35.87
C SER A 97 18.47 -30.57 36.81
N PRO A 98 18.36 -30.30 38.12
CA PRO A 98 19.39 -30.66 39.13
C PRO A 98 19.71 -32.17 39.17
N PHE A 99 18.75 -33.00 38.75
CA PHE A 99 18.95 -34.47 38.70
C PHE A 99 20.01 -34.91 37.71
N LEU A 100 20.24 -34.15 36.64
CA LEU A 100 21.34 -34.42 35.70
C LEU A 100 22.72 -34.18 36.29
N ARG A 101 22.84 -33.18 37.16
CA ARG A 101 24.12 -32.83 37.81
C ARG A 101 24.62 -33.91 38.79
N THR A 102 23.73 -34.74 39.33
CA THR A 102 24.05 -35.77 40.32
C THR A 102 24.34 -37.18 39.75
N LYS A 103 23.84 -37.50 38.55
CA LYS A 103 24.06 -38.80 37.88
C LYS A 103 25.36 -38.91 37.09
N SER A 104 26.01 -37.79 36.80
CA SER A 104 27.30 -37.76 36.07
C SER A 104 28.53 -38.19 36.91
N THR A 105 28.35 -38.65 38.14
CA THR A 105 29.42 -39.00 39.06
C THR A 105 29.73 -40.51 39.12
N ARG A 106 29.72 -41.21 37.99
CA ARG A 106 30.45 -42.50 37.87
C ARG A 106 31.67 -42.30 36.95
N ASN A 107 32.78 -42.01 37.59
CA ASN A 107 34.17 -42.27 37.14
C ASN A 107 34.60 -41.63 35.80
N VAL A 108 34.39 -40.32 35.61
CA VAL A 108 35.31 -39.51 34.80
C VAL A 108 35.50 -38.19 35.57
N ASN A 109 36.75 -37.79 35.83
CA ASN A 109 37.09 -36.48 36.39
C ASN A 109 36.77 -35.36 35.40
N PHE A 110 35.51 -35.14 35.16
CA PHE A 110 35.06 -33.90 34.53
C PHE A 110 34.97 -32.87 35.65
N LYS A 111 35.95 -31.99 35.77
CA LYS A 111 35.75 -30.68 36.35
C LYS A 111 34.55 -30.12 35.62
N ASN A 112 33.43 -29.89 36.32
CA ASN A 112 32.25 -29.22 35.76
C ASN A 112 32.74 -27.91 35.11
N LYS A 113 32.86 -27.92 33.77
CA LYS A 113 33.21 -26.76 33.01
C LYS A 113 31.93 -25.93 32.95
N ILE A 114 31.87 -24.80 33.67
CA ILE A 114 30.79 -23.84 33.56
C ILE A 114 30.84 -23.31 32.14
N SER A 115 29.77 -23.48 31.38
CA SER A 115 29.62 -22.87 30.08
C SER A 115 29.22 -21.42 30.23
N THR A 116 29.83 -20.55 29.47
CA THR A 116 29.50 -19.11 29.44
C THR A 116 28.64 -18.85 28.23
N PHE A 117 27.57 -18.08 28.42
CA PHE A 117 26.72 -17.62 27.31
C PHE A 117 27.53 -16.72 26.40
N ARG A 118 27.51 -17.00 25.12
CA ARG A 118 28.14 -16.20 24.08
C ARG A 118 27.09 -15.67 23.13
N VAL A 119 26.98 -14.36 23.04
CA VAL A 119 26.16 -13.69 22.03
C VAL A 119 26.78 -13.95 20.66
N LEU A 120 25.95 -14.35 19.72
CA LEU A 120 26.35 -14.55 18.33
C LEU A 120 26.06 -13.24 17.58
N GLU A 121 27.10 -12.48 17.31
CA GLU A 121 27.02 -11.31 16.44
C GLU A 121 27.09 -11.78 14.98
N LYS A 122 26.11 -11.42 14.20
CA LYS A 122 26.21 -11.56 12.73
C LYS A 122 27.13 -10.47 12.24
N GLU A 123 28.41 -10.78 12.06
CA GLU A 123 29.36 -9.85 11.48
C GLU A 123 28.92 -9.51 10.05
N ASP A 124 28.97 -8.22 9.72
CA ASP A 124 29.08 -7.57 8.42
C ASP A 124 27.83 -7.12 7.64
N PHE A 125 26.64 -7.65 7.85
CA PHE A 125 25.47 -7.14 7.10
C PHE A 125 24.97 -5.78 7.63
N TRP A 126 25.11 -5.55 8.93
CA TRP A 126 24.60 -4.36 9.62
C TRP A 126 25.43 -3.10 9.43
N LYS A 127 26.72 -3.25 9.15
CA LYS A 127 27.61 -2.11 8.83
C LYS A 127 27.20 -1.40 7.54
N GLU A 128 26.58 -2.12 6.60
CA GLU A 128 26.02 -1.52 5.38
C GLU A 128 24.71 -0.79 5.65
N ALA A 129 23.83 -1.29 6.53
CA ALA A 129 22.56 -0.64 6.87
C ALA A 129 22.75 0.65 7.68
N GLU A 130 23.68 0.67 8.65
CA GLU A 130 24.04 1.91 9.38
C GLU A 130 24.76 2.92 8.48
N MET A 131 25.49 2.46 7.47
CA MET A 131 26.09 3.34 6.45
C MET A 131 25.05 3.92 5.49
N LEU A 132 23.86 3.32 5.32
CA LEU A 132 22.79 3.86 4.49
C LEU A 132 22.16 5.14 5.10
N ASP A 133 22.05 5.21 6.39
CA ASP A 133 21.52 6.43 7.08
C ASP A 133 22.50 7.62 6.93
N MET A 134 23.78 7.36 6.65
CA MET A 134 24.81 8.38 6.47
C MET A 134 25.14 8.75 5.01
N LYS A 135 24.63 8.02 4.00
CA LYS A 135 25.00 8.19 2.58
C LYS A 135 23.84 8.47 1.63
N VAL A 136 22.81 9.20 2.04
CA VAL A 136 21.81 9.73 1.10
C VAL A 136 22.36 10.90 0.25
N SER A 137 23.60 11.27 0.44
CA SER A 137 24.28 12.24 -0.44
C SER A 137 25.39 11.55 -1.22
N VAL A 138 25.18 11.44 -2.52
CA VAL A 138 26.14 11.05 -3.55
C VAL A 138 26.30 9.53 -3.74
N LEU A 139 25.56 8.97 -4.70
CA LEU A 139 26.06 8.24 -5.87
C LEU A 139 24.88 7.78 -6.73
N GLU A 140 24.84 8.22 -7.98
CA GLU A 140 23.94 7.76 -9.04
C GLU A 140 24.39 6.37 -9.55
N GLU A 141 24.28 5.33 -8.75
CA GLU A 141 24.22 3.96 -9.25
C GLU A 141 22.74 3.53 -9.23
N GLU A 142 22.27 2.97 -10.36
CA GLU A 142 20.89 2.49 -10.50
C GLU A 142 20.67 1.29 -9.58
N GLU A 143 20.21 1.52 -8.35
CA GLU A 143 19.78 0.47 -7.45
C GLU A 143 18.68 -0.37 -8.10
N SER A 144 18.73 -1.67 -7.94
CA SER A 144 17.73 -2.59 -8.49
C SER A 144 16.42 -2.54 -7.70
N GLU A 145 15.32 -2.97 -8.29
CA GLU A 145 14.05 -3.14 -7.56
C GLU A 145 14.21 -4.14 -6.39
N GLU A 146 15.07 -5.11 -6.55
CA GLU A 146 15.39 -6.10 -5.52
C GLU A 146 16.05 -5.46 -4.29
N ASP A 147 16.92 -4.48 -4.48
CA ASP A 147 17.58 -3.77 -3.39
C ASP A 147 16.60 -2.93 -2.57
N GLU A 148 15.63 -2.27 -3.21
CA GLU A 148 14.57 -1.54 -2.51
C GLU A 148 13.68 -2.48 -1.68
N ILE A 149 13.36 -3.66 -2.20
CA ILE A 149 12.56 -4.65 -1.48
C ILE A 149 13.35 -5.20 -0.29
N ARG A 150 14.64 -5.49 -0.46
CA ARG A 150 15.51 -5.92 0.65
C ARG A 150 15.56 -4.87 1.75
N LYS A 151 15.65 -3.58 1.40
CA LYS A 151 15.58 -2.48 2.37
C LYS A 151 14.26 -2.44 3.13
N MET A 152 13.11 -2.60 2.42
CA MET A 152 11.80 -2.64 3.07
C MET A 152 11.67 -3.82 4.02
N MET A 153 12.20 -4.99 3.64
CA MET A 153 12.07 -6.22 4.43
C MET A 153 13.10 -6.32 5.56
N CYS A 154 14.17 -5.55 5.50
CA CYS A 154 15.18 -5.52 6.53
C CYS A 154 14.61 -4.90 7.82
N VAL A 155 14.57 -5.69 8.91
CA VAL A 155 14.25 -5.21 10.25
C VAL A 155 15.50 -5.41 11.09
N PRO A 156 16.27 -4.34 11.31
CA PRO A 156 17.46 -4.41 12.13
C PRO A 156 17.13 -4.97 13.53
N HIS A 157 17.96 -5.88 14.01
CA HIS A 157 17.86 -6.38 15.38
C HIS A 157 16.54 -7.10 15.75
N LEU A 158 15.74 -7.54 14.77
CA LEU A 158 14.54 -8.33 15.04
C LEU A 158 14.88 -9.63 15.76
N ASN A 159 16.07 -10.18 15.51
CA ASN A 159 16.56 -11.42 16.07
C ASN A 159 17.74 -11.17 17.01
N GLY A 160 17.77 -11.91 18.12
CA GLY A 160 18.93 -11.97 19.01
C GLY A 160 19.35 -13.43 19.19
N GLU A 161 20.63 -13.73 19.08
CA GLU A 161 21.14 -15.09 19.14
C GLU A 161 22.27 -15.24 20.16
N GLY A 162 22.33 -16.43 20.78
CA GLY A 162 23.42 -16.79 21.69
C GLY A 162 23.48 -18.27 21.94
N VAL A 163 24.60 -18.72 22.52
CA VAL A 163 24.90 -20.13 22.72
C VAL A 163 25.58 -20.40 24.03
N TYR A 164 25.19 -21.51 24.68
CA TYR A 164 25.98 -22.19 25.69
C TYR A 164 26.66 -23.40 25.02
N GLU A 165 27.95 -23.30 24.79
CA GLU A 165 28.74 -24.38 24.18
C GLU A 165 29.12 -25.44 25.23
N GLU A 166 29.04 -26.72 24.83
CA GLU A 166 29.42 -27.86 25.69
C GLU A 166 28.75 -27.83 27.07
N ILE A 167 27.46 -27.44 27.13
CA ILE A 167 26.73 -27.38 28.42
C ILE A 167 26.57 -28.75 29.04
N LEU A 168 26.47 -29.78 28.22
CA LEU A 168 26.68 -31.18 28.51
C LEU A 168 27.71 -31.74 27.52
N PRO A 169 28.41 -32.84 27.80
CA PRO A 169 29.43 -33.37 26.90
C PRO A 169 28.90 -33.64 25.48
N GLY A 170 29.30 -32.81 24.50
CA GLY A 170 28.89 -32.91 23.11
C GLY A 170 27.51 -32.27 22.83
N ILE A 171 26.94 -31.48 23.75
CA ILE A 171 25.67 -30.81 23.58
C ILE A 171 25.86 -29.33 23.80
N ASP A 172 25.41 -28.56 22.81
CA ASP A 172 25.26 -27.11 22.89
C ASP A 172 23.79 -26.73 22.97
N LEU A 173 23.47 -25.62 23.68
CA LEU A 173 22.15 -24.99 23.64
C LEU A 173 22.26 -23.67 22.86
N HIS A 174 21.67 -23.61 21.69
CA HIS A 174 21.55 -22.41 20.88
C HIS A 174 20.19 -21.78 21.09
N TYR A 175 20.17 -20.50 21.39
CA TYR A 175 18.96 -19.71 21.56
C TYR A 175 18.87 -18.66 20.48
N SER A 176 17.66 -18.50 19.92
CA SER A 176 17.33 -17.44 18.98
C SER A 176 16.00 -16.79 19.38
N ILE A 177 16.04 -15.50 19.66
CA ILE A 177 14.84 -14.70 19.83
C ILE A 177 14.44 -14.22 18.45
N GLN A 178 13.21 -14.53 18.02
CA GLN A 178 12.67 -14.15 16.71
C GLN A 178 11.38 -13.36 16.91
N GLY A 179 11.45 -12.02 16.82
CA GLY A 179 10.34 -11.17 17.17
C GLY A 179 9.92 -11.37 18.64
N GLU A 180 8.75 -11.96 18.87
CA GLU A 180 8.20 -12.27 20.20
C GLU A 180 8.33 -13.75 20.59
N GLN A 181 9.10 -14.54 19.87
CA GLN A 181 9.26 -15.98 20.12
C GLN A 181 10.67 -16.32 20.56
N LEU A 182 10.80 -17.31 21.42
CA LEU A 182 12.11 -17.88 21.77
C LEU A 182 12.22 -19.29 21.21
N LYS A 183 13.25 -19.51 20.43
CA LYS A 183 13.63 -20.79 19.89
C LYS A 183 14.84 -21.32 20.62
N GLU A 184 14.78 -22.57 21.06
CA GLU A 184 15.88 -23.31 21.65
C GLU A 184 16.27 -24.44 20.68
N ASN A 185 17.51 -24.49 20.26
CA ASN A 185 18.08 -25.59 19.49
C ASN A 185 19.04 -26.39 20.38
N ILE A 186 18.66 -27.61 20.74
CA ILE A 186 19.52 -28.55 21.46
C ILE A 186 20.37 -29.28 20.42
N ARG A 187 21.63 -28.90 20.29
CA ARG A 187 22.52 -29.36 19.26
C ARG A 187 23.41 -30.48 19.80
N LEU A 188 23.24 -31.69 19.25
CA LEU A 188 24.10 -32.84 19.54
C LEU A 188 25.22 -32.91 18.52
N ASN A 189 26.45 -32.61 18.94
CA ASN A 189 27.60 -32.48 18.02
C ASN A 189 28.22 -33.82 17.60
N ARG A 190 27.93 -34.88 18.34
CA ARG A 190 28.51 -36.19 18.12
C ARG A 190 27.57 -37.31 18.59
N LYS A 191 27.79 -38.53 18.09
CA LYS A 191 26.92 -39.68 18.33
C LYS A 191 26.77 -40.04 19.81
N GLU A 192 27.82 -39.91 20.58
CA GLU A 192 27.82 -40.19 22.02
C GLU A 192 26.89 -39.24 22.82
N ALA A 193 26.65 -38.06 22.30
CA ALA A 193 25.74 -37.11 22.90
C ALA A 193 24.27 -37.59 22.88
N ALA A 194 23.89 -38.44 21.92
CA ALA A 194 22.56 -39.02 21.82
C ALA A 194 22.18 -39.97 22.98
N GLU A 195 23.14 -40.39 23.77
CA GLU A 195 22.89 -41.24 24.95
C GLU A 195 22.54 -40.41 26.20
N GLN A 196 22.76 -39.10 26.15
CA GLN A 196 22.52 -38.26 27.29
C GLN A 196 21.02 -38.02 27.53
N GLU A 197 20.68 -37.82 28.79
CA GLU A 197 19.32 -37.45 29.17
C GLU A 197 19.13 -35.94 29.06
N LEU A 198 18.12 -35.51 28.33
CA LEU A 198 17.75 -34.08 28.18
C LEU A 198 16.60 -33.77 29.14
N SER A 199 16.91 -33.24 30.31
CA SER A 199 15.89 -32.90 31.34
C SER A 199 16.07 -31.49 31.83
N PHE A 200 14.98 -30.74 31.80
CA PHE A 200 14.93 -29.33 32.13
C PHE A 200 13.98 -29.10 33.30
N GLN A 201 14.27 -28.11 34.13
CA GLN A 201 13.37 -27.60 35.14
C GLN A 201 12.71 -26.32 34.58
N LEU A 202 11.40 -26.32 34.50
CA LEU A 202 10.59 -25.15 34.17
C LEU A 202 9.93 -24.63 35.46
N MET A 203 10.27 -23.40 35.87
CA MET A 203 9.56 -22.69 36.94
C MET A 203 8.52 -21.79 36.29
N HIS A 204 7.28 -21.82 36.82
CA HIS A 204 6.12 -21.15 36.26
C HIS A 204 5.20 -20.56 37.33
N PRO A 205 5.68 -19.63 38.17
CA PRO A 205 4.93 -19.13 39.29
C PRO A 205 3.62 -18.47 38.85
N GLY A 206 2.51 -18.79 39.54
CA GLY A 206 1.18 -18.28 39.23
C GLY A 206 0.58 -18.78 37.90
N MET A 207 1.12 -19.85 37.30
CA MET A 207 0.62 -20.45 36.09
C MET A 207 0.46 -21.96 36.24
N GLU A 208 -0.55 -22.52 35.55
CA GLU A 208 -0.81 -23.95 35.44
C GLU A 208 -0.26 -24.51 34.13
N LEU A 209 0.55 -25.54 34.19
CA LEU A 209 1.08 -26.26 33.05
C LEU A 209 0.09 -27.36 32.65
N ARG A 210 -0.29 -27.40 31.37
CA ARG A 210 -1.20 -28.41 30.78
C ARG A 210 -0.61 -29.00 29.52
N SER A 211 -0.76 -30.32 29.34
CA SER A 211 -0.46 -30.97 28.08
C SER A 211 -1.56 -30.66 27.05
N GLU A 212 -1.17 -30.43 25.82
CA GLU A 212 -2.08 -30.16 24.69
C GLU A 212 -2.25 -31.39 23.79
N GLU A 213 -3.33 -31.44 23.00
CA GLU A 213 -3.69 -32.58 22.16
C GLU A 213 -2.62 -32.88 21.07
N ASP A 214 -1.88 -31.89 20.64
CA ASP A 214 -0.83 -32.03 19.63
C ASP A 214 0.54 -32.43 20.24
N GLY A 215 0.59 -32.67 21.54
CA GLY A 215 1.80 -33.05 22.26
C GLY A 215 2.66 -31.87 22.73
N GLY A 216 2.20 -30.63 22.55
CA GLY A 216 2.79 -29.42 23.15
C GLY A 216 2.36 -29.24 24.61
N LEU A 217 2.94 -28.21 25.26
CA LEU A 217 2.62 -27.83 26.63
C LEU A 217 2.17 -26.37 26.69
N GLY A 218 1.00 -26.13 27.27
CA GLY A 218 0.44 -24.80 27.45
C GLY A 218 0.54 -24.31 28.90
N LEU A 219 0.87 -23.04 29.10
CA LEU A 219 0.89 -22.36 30.41
C LEU A 219 -0.25 -21.34 30.47
N TYR A 220 -1.09 -21.49 31.47
CA TYR A 220 -2.30 -20.72 31.67
C TYR A 220 -2.27 -20.01 33.01
N ASP A 221 -2.86 -18.80 33.06
CA ASP A 221 -2.96 -18.06 34.31
C ASP A 221 -3.81 -18.83 35.33
N SER A 222 -3.24 -19.09 36.52
CA SER A 222 -3.95 -19.79 37.58
C SER A 222 -5.10 -18.96 38.18
N GLU A 223 -4.98 -17.63 38.16
CA GLU A 223 -5.97 -16.72 38.77
C GLU A 223 -7.03 -16.28 37.77
N ASN A 224 -6.71 -16.25 36.47
CA ASN A 224 -7.61 -15.82 35.41
C ASN A 224 -7.67 -16.84 34.26
N GLN A 225 -8.52 -17.83 34.39
CA GLN A 225 -8.69 -18.89 33.39
C GLN A 225 -9.26 -18.39 32.06
N GLU A 226 -9.90 -17.21 32.02
CA GLU A 226 -10.40 -16.56 30.81
C GLU A 226 -9.31 -15.89 29.99
N SER A 227 -8.17 -15.56 30.60
CA SER A 227 -7.03 -14.92 29.89
C SER A 227 -6.42 -15.79 28.78
N GLY A 228 -6.76 -17.06 28.79
CA GLY A 228 -6.27 -18.06 27.85
C GLY A 228 -4.81 -18.41 28.07
N ARG A 229 -4.16 -19.00 27.07
CA ARG A 229 -2.77 -19.46 27.12
C ARG A 229 -1.81 -18.27 27.02
N ILE A 230 -0.84 -18.18 27.96
CA ILE A 230 0.18 -17.12 28.00
C ILE A 230 1.45 -17.58 27.26
N PHE A 231 1.95 -18.77 27.57
CA PHE A 231 3.11 -19.37 26.93
C PHE A 231 2.76 -20.76 26.40
N ARG A 232 3.51 -21.20 25.41
CA ARG A 232 3.42 -22.54 24.88
C ARG A 232 4.79 -23.06 24.53
N LEU A 233 5.09 -24.28 24.95
CA LEU A 233 6.17 -25.07 24.41
C LEU A 233 5.60 -25.93 23.31
N VAL A 234 6.06 -25.71 22.10
CA VAL A 234 5.61 -26.46 20.91
C VAL A 234 6.24 -27.86 20.96
N LYS A 235 5.50 -28.89 20.50
CA LYS A 235 6.05 -30.23 20.37
C LYS A 235 7.32 -30.18 19.54
N PRO A 236 8.48 -30.68 20.05
CA PRO A 236 9.72 -30.60 19.33
C PRO A 236 9.78 -31.60 18.18
N TYR A 237 10.66 -31.32 17.24
CA TYR A 237 11.09 -32.26 16.19
C TYR A 237 12.61 -32.25 16.14
N MET A 238 13.21 -33.13 15.33
CA MET A 238 14.66 -33.18 15.16
C MET A 238 15.06 -33.33 13.71
N TYR A 239 16.27 -32.87 13.39
CA TYR A 239 16.87 -33.02 12.07
C TYR A 239 18.39 -33.19 12.16
N ASP A 240 18.99 -33.87 11.15
CA ASP A 240 20.43 -34.02 11.03
C ASP A 240 21.04 -32.97 10.09
N ALA A 241 22.37 -32.90 10.03
CA ALA A 241 23.08 -31.96 9.17
C ALA A 241 22.88 -32.18 7.66
N ALA A 242 22.38 -33.34 7.26
CA ALA A 242 21.98 -33.63 5.87
C ALA A 242 20.55 -33.24 5.55
N GLY A 243 19.78 -32.70 6.54
CA GLY A 243 18.38 -32.31 6.39
C GLY A 243 17.37 -33.43 6.54
N ASN A 244 17.78 -34.65 6.95
CA ASN A 244 16.83 -35.69 7.29
C ASN A 244 16.14 -35.37 8.61
N GLN A 245 14.83 -35.60 8.72
CA GLN A 245 14.01 -35.14 9.83
C GLN A 245 13.26 -36.30 10.50
N SER A 246 12.93 -36.13 11.79
CA SER A 246 12.03 -37.00 12.52
C SER A 246 11.11 -36.18 13.45
N LEU A 247 9.83 -36.50 13.45
CA LEU A 247 8.81 -35.94 14.34
C LEU A 247 8.67 -36.73 15.67
N GLN A 248 9.45 -37.77 15.83
CA GLN A 248 9.39 -38.62 17.01
C GLN A 248 10.27 -38.08 18.14
N VAL A 249 9.82 -36.92 18.64
CA VAL A 249 10.34 -36.33 19.87
C VAL A 249 9.14 -36.02 20.77
N GLU A 250 9.22 -36.38 22.03
CA GLU A 250 8.10 -36.21 22.98
C GLU A 250 8.55 -35.50 24.24
N PHE A 251 7.61 -34.79 24.87
CA PHE A 251 7.77 -34.28 26.22
C PHE A 251 7.23 -35.31 27.24
N GLN A 252 8.06 -35.69 28.19
CA GLN A 252 7.64 -36.36 29.42
C GLN A 252 7.71 -35.35 30.55
N VAL A 253 6.61 -35.14 31.26
CA VAL A 253 6.47 -34.06 32.20
C VAL A 253 6.09 -34.59 33.58
N GLU A 254 6.84 -34.11 34.59
CA GLU A 254 6.48 -34.21 36.01
C GLU A 254 5.93 -32.85 36.42
N ILE A 255 4.59 -32.73 36.48
CA ILE A 255 3.91 -31.46 36.74
C ILE A 255 3.92 -31.18 38.22
N GLY A 256 4.42 -30.02 38.61
CA GLY A 256 4.31 -29.44 39.95
C GLY A 256 3.52 -28.12 39.92
N THR A 257 3.26 -27.54 41.09
CA THR A 257 2.41 -26.36 41.22
C THR A 257 3.04 -25.09 40.66
N GLU A 258 4.31 -24.88 40.90
CA GLU A 258 5.08 -23.69 40.47
C GLU A 258 6.33 -24.05 39.68
N SER A 259 6.65 -25.34 39.61
CA SER A 259 7.83 -25.85 38.96
C SER A 259 7.57 -27.28 38.47
N SER A 260 7.91 -27.54 37.25
CA SER A 260 7.74 -28.84 36.58
C SER A 260 9.07 -29.31 36.03
N VAL A 261 9.27 -30.62 35.90
CA VAL A 261 10.43 -31.19 35.22
C VAL A 261 9.97 -31.70 33.85
N ILE A 262 10.62 -31.19 32.80
CA ILE A 262 10.32 -31.55 31.42
C ILE A 262 11.51 -32.29 30.85
N LYS A 263 11.25 -33.51 30.42
CA LYS A 263 12.22 -34.34 29.75
C LYS A 263 11.93 -34.41 28.26
N VAL A 264 12.90 -34.03 27.45
CA VAL A 264 12.84 -34.15 25.99
C VAL A 264 13.31 -35.54 25.61
N VAL A 265 12.43 -36.32 24.99
CA VAL A 265 12.69 -37.73 24.65
C VAL A 265 12.69 -37.90 23.13
N PRO A 266 13.88 -37.83 22.49
CA PRO A 266 14.00 -38.06 21.06
C PRO A 266 14.05 -39.58 20.74
N ASP A 267 13.71 -39.95 19.51
CA ASP A 267 13.89 -41.28 18.98
C ASP A 267 15.38 -41.62 18.85
N ARG A 268 15.87 -42.47 19.80
CA ARG A 268 17.29 -42.86 19.86
C ARG A 268 17.69 -43.76 18.70
N GLU A 269 16.79 -44.61 18.18
CA GLU A 269 17.10 -45.48 17.05
C GLU A 269 17.38 -44.65 15.79
N TRP A 270 16.56 -43.66 15.57
CA TRP A 270 16.76 -42.72 14.47
C TRP A 270 18.09 -41.97 14.63
N MET A 271 18.37 -41.38 15.80
CA MET A 271 19.63 -40.66 16.03
C MET A 271 20.88 -41.51 15.87
N GLN A 272 20.83 -42.81 16.20
CA GLN A 272 21.96 -43.71 16.11
C GLN A 272 22.11 -44.39 14.75
N GLY A 273 21.21 -44.15 13.83
CA GLY A 273 21.25 -44.67 12.46
C GLY A 273 22.59 -44.39 11.78
N THR A 274 23.07 -45.31 10.96
CA THR A 274 24.37 -45.17 10.28
C THR A 274 24.37 -44.10 9.19
N GLU A 275 23.20 -43.73 8.71
CA GLU A 275 22.95 -42.71 7.70
C GLU A 275 22.87 -41.27 8.28
N ARG A 276 22.90 -41.13 9.59
CA ARG A 276 22.80 -39.79 10.25
C ARG A 276 24.11 -39.01 10.14
N VAL A 277 23.97 -37.74 9.86
CA VAL A 277 25.06 -36.75 9.79
C VAL A 277 24.96 -35.79 10.96
N TYR A 278 25.94 -35.85 11.87
CA TYR A 278 25.98 -34.91 13.00
C TYR A 278 26.51 -33.56 12.58
N PRO A 279 26.07 -32.44 13.21
CA PRO A 279 25.22 -32.41 14.39
C PRO A 279 23.76 -32.78 14.08
N ILE A 280 23.10 -33.39 15.08
CA ILE A 280 21.65 -33.50 15.13
C ILE A 280 21.12 -32.34 15.99
N VAL A 281 20.05 -31.71 15.53
CA VAL A 281 19.39 -30.61 16.25
C VAL A 281 17.99 -31.07 16.66
N ILE A 282 17.66 -30.90 17.95
CA ILE A 282 16.31 -31.03 18.48
C ILE A 282 15.81 -29.61 18.75
N ASP A 283 14.61 -29.31 18.26
CA ASP A 283 14.06 -27.93 18.20
C ASP A 283 12.76 -27.79 18.98
N PRO A 284 12.81 -27.56 20.30
CA PRO A 284 11.67 -27.04 21.05
C PRO A 284 11.57 -25.52 20.92
N MET A 285 10.39 -25.02 20.59
CA MET A 285 10.10 -23.59 20.47
C MET A 285 9.16 -23.14 21.57
N THR A 286 9.41 -21.98 22.17
CA THR A 286 8.51 -21.33 23.11
C THR A 286 7.77 -20.20 22.44
N GLU A 287 6.47 -20.36 22.22
CA GLU A 287 5.56 -19.32 21.73
C GLU A 287 5.02 -18.49 22.88
N THR A 288 5.00 -17.19 22.72
CA THR A 288 4.55 -16.24 23.75
C THR A 288 3.24 -15.55 23.37
N SER A 289 2.65 -15.85 22.21
CA SER A 289 1.45 -15.20 21.71
C SER A 289 0.47 -16.22 21.15
N LYS A 290 -0.84 -15.98 21.38
CA LYS A 290 -1.91 -16.72 20.71
C LYS A 290 -2.04 -16.35 19.22
N THR A 291 -1.59 -15.18 18.85
CA THR A 291 -1.63 -14.70 17.49
C THR A 291 -0.47 -15.28 16.72
N LYS A 292 -0.80 -16.13 15.78
CA LYS A 292 0.10 -16.55 14.73
C LYS A 292 0.61 -15.33 13.96
N GLY A 293 1.69 -15.49 13.21
CA GLY A 293 2.19 -14.48 12.30
C GLY A 293 1.15 -14.04 11.26
N ASN A 294 1.43 -12.97 10.54
CA ASN A 294 0.49 -12.38 9.57
C ASN A 294 0.45 -13.12 8.23
N ILE A 295 1.35 -14.06 7.97
CA ILE A 295 1.36 -14.87 6.75
C ILE A 295 1.11 -16.33 7.13
N GLU A 296 0.15 -16.94 6.47
CA GLU A 296 -0.06 -18.39 6.49
C GLU A 296 0.47 -18.98 5.21
N ASP A 297 1.32 -19.96 5.34
CA ASP A 297 1.85 -20.72 4.21
C ASP A 297 1.95 -22.21 4.52
N THR A 298 1.75 -23.01 3.49
CA THR A 298 1.90 -24.44 3.54
C THR A 298 2.04 -25.00 2.12
N TYR A 299 2.32 -26.30 1.99
CA TYR A 299 2.21 -26.96 0.70
C TYR A 299 1.47 -28.30 0.79
N VAL A 300 0.89 -28.69 -0.33
CA VAL A 300 0.18 -29.96 -0.51
C VAL A 300 0.87 -30.78 -1.59
N PHE A 301 0.88 -32.12 -1.42
CA PHE A 301 1.55 -33.00 -2.37
C PHE A 301 0.84 -34.35 -2.56
N THR A 302 1.10 -35.03 -3.69
CA THR A 302 0.38 -36.25 -4.07
C THR A 302 0.89 -37.51 -3.38
N GLY A 303 1.99 -37.46 -2.66
CA GLY A 303 2.52 -38.58 -1.90
C GLY A 303 3.59 -39.43 -2.64
N GLY A 304 3.76 -39.32 -3.93
CA GLY A 304 4.81 -40.07 -4.67
C GLY A 304 5.04 -41.47 -4.17
N ASN A 305 6.25 -41.81 -3.73
CA ASN A 305 6.62 -43.07 -3.13
C ASN A 305 6.39 -43.14 -1.61
N VAL A 306 5.94 -42.07 -1.00
CA VAL A 306 5.62 -42.01 0.43
C VAL A 306 4.17 -42.45 0.63
N PRO A 307 3.85 -43.37 1.57
CA PRO A 307 2.47 -43.76 1.85
C PRO A 307 1.59 -42.53 2.14
N GLU A 308 0.31 -42.58 1.75
CA GLU A 308 -0.71 -41.51 1.87
C GLU A 308 -0.90 -40.95 3.28
N ASN A 309 0.11 -40.42 3.87
CA ASN A 309 -0.05 -39.51 4.97
C ASN A 309 0.86 -38.32 4.70
N PRO A 310 0.46 -37.41 3.79
CA PRO A 310 1.15 -36.19 3.66
C PRO A 310 0.99 -35.48 4.99
N GLY A 311 1.99 -35.68 5.83
CA GLY A 311 2.07 -34.96 7.09
C GLY A 311 1.86 -33.52 6.80
N ASN A 312 1.25 -32.84 7.70
CA ASN A 312 1.22 -31.42 7.73
C ASN A 312 2.67 -30.94 7.70
N VAL A 313 3.08 -30.33 6.62
CA VAL A 313 4.46 -29.85 6.47
C VAL A 313 4.70 -28.57 7.26
N TYR A 314 3.73 -28.18 8.04
CA TYR A 314 3.73 -27.06 8.96
C TYR A 314 5.00 -26.94 9.86
N ALA A 315 5.73 -28.01 10.03
CA ALA A 315 6.88 -28.05 10.96
C ALA A 315 8.25 -27.88 10.30
N TYR A 316 8.35 -27.66 8.98
CA TYR A 316 9.65 -27.81 8.33
C TYR A 316 10.34 -26.51 7.90
N GLY A 317 9.79 -25.36 8.25
CA GLY A 317 10.39 -24.06 7.92
C GLY A 317 10.62 -23.83 6.42
N SER A 318 10.04 -24.68 5.57
CA SER A 318 10.12 -24.55 4.12
C SER A 318 8.92 -25.18 3.43
N PHE A 319 8.54 -24.63 2.28
CA PHE A 319 7.56 -25.26 1.40
C PHE A 319 8.16 -25.50 0.01
N VAL A 320 7.57 -26.44 -0.72
CA VAL A 320 8.10 -26.93 -1.98
C VAL A 320 7.06 -26.79 -3.09
N VAL A 321 7.52 -26.39 -4.27
CA VAL A 321 6.68 -26.33 -5.47
C VAL A 321 7.36 -27.03 -6.63
N GLY A 322 6.60 -27.86 -7.34
CA GLY A 322 7.10 -28.59 -8.49
C GLY A 322 6.69 -30.05 -8.52
N ARG A 323 7.61 -30.90 -8.94
CA ARG A 323 7.42 -32.35 -8.99
C ARG A 323 8.72 -33.08 -8.68
N SER A 324 8.68 -34.05 -7.79
CA SER A 324 9.76 -34.97 -7.49
C SER A 324 9.28 -36.42 -7.56
N ASP A 325 10.22 -37.41 -7.57
CA ASP A 325 9.87 -38.83 -7.53
C ASP A 325 9.37 -39.26 -6.15
N GLU A 326 9.82 -38.59 -5.12
CA GLU A 326 9.49 -38.87 -3.73
C GLU A 326 8.13 -38.31 -3.31
N LEU A 327 7.89 -37.00 -3.53
CA LEU A 327 6.69 -36.33 -3.07
C LEU A 327 5.63 -36.21 -4.16
N GLY A 328 5.92 -36.56 -5.40
CA GLY A 328 5.00 -36.36 -6.52
C GLY A 328 4.82 -34.90 -6.90
N LYS A 329 3.60 -34.48 -7.16
CA LYS A 329 3.24 -33.08 -7.45
C LYS A 329 3.14 -32.29 -6.18
N MET A 330 3.68 -31.06 -6.17
CA MET A 330 3.71 -30.19 -4.99
C MET A 330 3.23 -28.79 -5.36
N ARG A 331 2.32 -28.22 -4.53
CA ARG A 331 1.72 -26.90 -4.69
C ARG A 331 1.78 -26.16 -3.38
N ALA A 332 2.15 -24.88 -3.41
CA ALA A 332 2.14 -24.02 -2.22
C ALA A 332 0.85 -23.21 -2.13
N LEU A 333 0.43 -22.95 -0.91
CA LEU A 333 -0.69 -22.07 -0.54
C LEU A 333 -0.15 -20.98 0.38
N LEU A 334 -0.47 -19.71 0.07
CA LEU A 334 -0.03 -18.55 0.84
C LEU A 334 -1.17 -17.55 0.98
N ARG A 335 -1.35 -16.96 2.17
CA ARG A 335 -2.27 -15.83 2.37
C ARG A 335 -1.80 -14.90 3.49
N PHE A 336 -2.21 -13.65 3.42
CA PHE A 336 -2.12 -12.71 4.53
C PHE A 336 -3.31 -12.93 5.47
N ARG A 337 -3.10 -12.93 6.79
CA ARG A 337 -4.21 -12.97 7.77
C ARG A 337 -4.90 -11.62 7.82
N ASP A 338 -4.10 -10.59 8.05
CA ASP A 338 -4.55 -9.22 8.16
C ASP A 338 -3.92 -8.38 7.06
N LEU A 339 -4.73 -7.52 6.45
CA LEU A 339 -4.27 -6.57 5.46
C LEU A 339 -3.88 -5.26 6.17
N PRO A 340 -2.83 -4.56 5.71
CA PRO A 340 -2.43 -3.26 6.26
C PRO A 340 -3.56 -2.24 6.32
N ASP A 341 -3.56 -1.36 7.32
CA ASP A 341 -4.46 -0.20 7.31
C ASP A 341 -3.91 0.89 6.38
N ILE A 342 -4.42 0.90 5.17
CA ILE A 342 -4.06 1.91 4.15
C ILE A 342 -4.95 3.15 4.20
N GLY A 343 -5.90 3.22 5.13
CA GLY A 343 -6.89 4.28 5.21
C GLY A 343 -8.01 4.17 4.17
N LYS A 344 -9.13 4.81 4.47
CA LYS A 344 -10.28 4.86 3.56
C LYS A 344 -9.94 5.72 2.34
N GLY A 345 -10.45 5.36 1.17
CA GLY A 345 -10.24 6.11 -0.07
C GLY A 345 -8.87 5.93 -0.71
N SER A 346 -8.00 5.09 -0.14
CA SER A 346 -6.71 4.79 -0.76
C SER A 346 -6.88 3.89 -1.97
N ILE A 347 -6.13 4.19 -3.02
CA ILE A 347 -5.99 3.36 -4.21
C ILE A 347 -4.72 2.52 -4.07
N ILE A 348 -4.84 1.22 -4.26
CA ILE A 348 -3.71 0.32 -4.37
C ILE A 348 -3.27 0.29 -5.83
N TYR A 349 -2.08 0.78 -6.13
CA TYR A 349 -1.54 0.79 -7.48
C TYR A 349 -0.53 -0.32 -7.76
N GLY A 350 -0.08 -1.01 -6.72
CA GLY A 350 0.78 -2.18 -6.84
C GLY A 350 0.70 -3.05 -5.60
N ALA A 351 0.75 -4.37 -5.76
CA ALA A 351 0.91 -5.30 -4.66
C ALA A 351 1.64 -6.54 -5.14
N THR A 352 2.65 -6.94 -4.40
CA THR A 352 3.47 -8.12 -4.69
C THR A 352 3.61 -8.97 -3.44
N MET A 353 3.42 -10.28 -3.59
CA MET A 353 3.72 -11.27 -2.58
C MET A 353 5.06 -11.90 -2.92
N TYR A 354 6.01 -11.87 -1.99
CA TYR A 354 7.36 -12.39 -2.15
C TYR A 354 7.53 -13.72 -1.42
N ILE A 355 8.22 -14.65 -2.06
CA ILE A 355 8.74 -15.89 -1.49
C ILE A 355 10.23 -15.99 -1.82
N TRP A 356 11.01 -16.64 -0.96
CA TRP A 356 12.47 -16.67 -1.07
C TRP A 356 12.96 -18.06 -1.37
N GLN A 357 13.50 -18.24 -2.58
CA GLN A 357 14.05 -19.50 -3.05
C GLN A 357 15.46 -19.71 -2.49
N PHE A 358 15.72 -20.90 -1.93
CA PHE A 358 17.05 -21.29 -1.47
C PHE A 358 17.56 -22.60 -2.09
N GLU A 359 16.68 -23.41 -2.69
CA GLU A 359 17.06 -24.65 -3.34
C GLU A 359 16.32 -24.82 -4.67
N TYR A 360 17.01 -25.41 -5.63
CA TYR A 360 16.45 -25.81 -6.90
C TYR A 360 17.01 -27.18 -7.29
N SER A 361 16.14 -28.10 -7.70
CA SER A 361 16.53 -29.44 -8.16
C SER A 361 15.80 -29.79 -9.45
N SER A 362 16.52 -30.35 -10.41
CA SER A 362 15.94 -30.79 -11.67
C SER A 362 16.79 -31.90 -12.31
N TYR A 363 16.18 -32.72 -13.15
CA TYR A 363 16.91 -33.73 -13.94
C TYR A 363 17.70 -33.07 -15.08
N SER A 364 17.09 -32.16 -15.83
CA SER A 364 17.75 -31.49 -16.97
C SER A 364 17.18 -30.13 -17.32
N ASN A 365 16.08 -29.72 -16.69
CA ASN A 365 15.48 -28.42 -17.01
C ASN A 365 16.18 -27.32 -16.21
N PRO A 366 16.74 -26.30 -16.88
CA PRO A 366 17.44 -25.22 -16.19
C PRO A 366 16.47 -24.23 -15.48
N GLU A 367 15.18 -24.27 -15.80
CA GLU A 367 14.17 -23.35 -15.28
C GLU A 367 12.87 -24.05 -14.93
N LEU A 368 12.26 -23.70 -13.79
CA LEU A 368 10.95 -24.15 -13.37
C LEU A 368 9.93 -23.00 -13.52
N PRO A 369 9.00 -23.09 -14.47
CA PRO A 369 7.93 -22.11 -14.57
C PRO A 369 6.91 -22.32 -13.45
N LEU A 370 6.71 -21.29 -12.63
CA LEU A 370 5.71 -21.22 -11.58
C LEU A 370 4.53 -20.37 -12.01
N LEU A 371 3.34 -20.84 -11.70
CA LEU A 371 2.06 -20.21 -11.99
C LEU A 371 1.35 -19.92 -10.67
N ALA A 372 0.98 -18.67 -10.44
CA ALA A 372 0.13 -18.27 -9.33
C ALA A 372 -1.33 -18.22 -9.74
N TYR A 373 -2.22 -18.68 -8.87
CA TYR A 373 -3.67 -18.68 -9.06
C TYR A 373 -4.39 -18.10 -7.84
N GLU A 374 -5.51 -17.45 -8.08
CA GLU A 374 -6.41 -17.01 -7.01
C GLU A 374 -7.09 -18.22 -6.34
N VAL A 375 -7.05 -18.28 -5.02
CA VAL A 375 -7.79 -19.27 -4.22
C VAL A 375 -9.21 -18.77 -3.99
N LYS A 376 -10.23 -19.63 -4.21
CA LYS A 376 -11.64 -19.25 -4.20
C LYS A 376 -12.38 -19.53 -2.90
N ASN A 377 -11.85 -20.38 -2.03
CA ASN A 377 -12.47 -20.74 -0.77
C ASN A 377 -11.44 -20.89 0.35
N SER A 378 -11.91 -20.78 1.59
CA SER A 378 -11.04 -20.84 2.76
C SER A 378 -10.37 -22.21 2.90
N TRP A 379 -9.20 -22.18 3.49
CA TRP A 379 -8.41 -23.35 3.86
C TRP A 379 -7.75 -23.11 5.21
N ASP A 380 -7.32 -24.17 5.83
CA ASP A 380 -6.59 -24.12 7.10
C ASP A 380 -5.25 -24.80 6.92
N GLU A 381 -4.16 -24.16 7.31
CA GLU A 381 -2.79 -24.64 7.07
C GLU A 381 -2.49 -25.99 7.74
N LYS A 382 -3.17 -26.30 8.86
CA LYS A 382 -2.96 -27.55 9.61
C LYS A 382 -3.71 -28.74 9.04
N SER A 383 -4.85 -28.48 8.38
CA SER A 383 -5.77 -29.53 7.91
C SER A 383 -5.82 -29.69 6.40
N VAL A 384 -5.29 -28.74 5.62
CA VAL A 384 -5.27 -28.82 4.16
C VAL A 384 -4.34 -29.96 3.69
N ARG A 385 -4.83 -30.74 2.74
CA ARG A 385 -4.14 -31.88 2.11
C ARG A 385 -4.39 -31.83 0.61
N TRP A 386 -3.71 -32.64 -0.17
CA TRP A 386 -3.96 -32.72 -1.62
C TRP A 386 -5.42 -32.99 -1.96
N GLY A 387 -6.09 -33.89 -1.24
CA GLY A 387 -7.48 -34.28 -1.50
C GLY A 387 -8.54 -33.24 -1.13
N ASN A 388 -8.24 -32.32 -0.22
CA ASN A 388 -9.15 -31.28 0.23
C ASN A 388 -8.64 -29.86 -0.03
N GLN A 389 -7.63 -29.72 -0.93
CA GLN A 389 -7.09 -28.42 -1.28
C GLN A 389 -8.19 -27.49 -1.84
N PRO A 390 -8.07 -26.17 -1.61
CA PRO A 390 -9.08 -25.24 -2.07
C PRO A 390 -9.13 -25.14 -3.59
N ALA A 391 -10.31 -24.81 -4.12
CA ALA A 391 -10.49 -24.51 -5.53
C ALA A 391 -9.72 -23.22 -5.92
N VAL A 392 -9.23 -23.19 -7.16
CA VAL A 392 -8.55 -22.02 -7.72
C VAL A 392 -9.30 -21.48 -8.93
N ASP A 393 -9.08 -20.22 -9.25
CA ASP A 393 -9.54 -19.65 -10.51
C ASP A 393 -8.84 -20.33 -11.70
N GLY A 394 -9.53 -20.49 -12.81
CA GLY A 394 -8.94 -21.03 -14.04
C GLY A 394 -7.92 -20.10 -14.71
N ALA A 395 -7.98 -18.80 -14.41
CA ALA A 395 -7.07 -17.80 -14.96
C ALA A 395 -5.76 -17.71 -14.15
N ILE A 396 -4.65 -17.65 -14.87
CA ILE A 396 -3.33 -17.44 -14.27
C ILE A 396 -3.25 -15.99 -13.78
N LEU A 397 -2.92 -15.82 -12.50
CA LEU A 397 -2.73 -14.52 -11.87
C LEU A 397 -1.37 -13.92 -12.27
N ASP A 398 -0.30 -14.71 -12.12
CA ASP A 398 1.05 -14.32 -12.50
C ASP A 398 1.91 -15.55 -12.87
N TYR A 399 3.00 -15.28 -13.58
CA TYR A 399 3.93 -16.28 -14.09
C TYR A 399 5.36 -15.87 -13.75
N LYS A 400 6.10 -16.77 -13.11
CA LYS A 400 7.53 -16.59 -12.79
C LYS A 400 8.33 -17.79 -13.23
N LYS A 401 9.60 -17.57 -13.54
CA LYS A 401 10.57 -18.63 -13.77
C LYS A 401 11.58 -18.65 -12.64
N VAL A 402 11.76 -19.80 -12.04
CA VAL A 402 12.81 -20.01 -11.03
C VAL A 402 13.88 -20.92 -11.59
N LYS A 403 15.10 -20.68 -11.16
CA LYS A 403 16.28 -21.44 -11.55
C LYS A 403 17.28 -21.42 -10.41
N GLN A 404 18.25 -22.33 -10.46
CA GLN A 404 19.37 -22.25 -9.54
C GLN A 404 20.24 -21.03 -9.88
N VAL A 405 20.48 -20.19 -8.90
CA VAL A 405 21.42 -19.06 -9.02
C VAL A 405 22.64 -19.43 -8.19
N ILE A 406 23.78 -19.58 -8.85
CA ILE A 406 25.05 -19.90 -8.21
C ILE A 406 25.93 -18.65 -8.32
N ASN A 407 26.39 -18.18 -7.17
CA ASN A 407 27.39 -17.10 -7.08
C ASN A 407 28.69 -17.71 -6.51
N GLY A 408 29.65 -17.99 -7.38
CA GLY A 408 30.83 -18.77 -7.02
C GLY A 408 30.48 -20.21 -6.61
N ASN A 409 30.77 -20.58 -5.36
CA ASN A 409 30.44 -21.88 -4.79
C ASN A 409 29.18 -21.88 -3.92
N THR A 410 28.44 -20.76 -3.85
CA THR A 410 27.30 -20.57 -2.95
C THR A 410 26.02 -20.47 -3.76
N VAL A 411 24.96 -21.12 -3.30
CA VAL A 411 23.60 -20.94 -3.84
C VAL A 411 23.08 -19.58 -3.37
N SER A 412 22.71 -18.74 -4.33
CA SER A 412 22.13 -17.42 -4.01
C SER A 412 20.66 -17.56 -3.63
N ILE A 413 20.28 -16.96 -2.51
CA ILE A 413 18.89 -16.84 -2.08
C ILE A 413 18.24 -15.72 -2.89
N THR A 414 17.14 -16.06 -3.58
CA THR A 414 16.52 -15.15 -4.56
C THR A 414 15.04 -14.89 -4.22
N PRO A 415 14.60 -13.62 -4.15
CA PRO A 415 13.19 -13.29 -4.00
C PRO A 415 12.43 -13.52 -5.31
N ILE A 416 11.27 -14.15 -5.19
CA ILE A 416 10.33 -14.37 -6.28
C ILE A 416 9.04 -13.64 -5.94
N GLY A 417 8.76 -12.54 -6.65
CA GLY A 417 7.58 -11.72 -6.42
C GLY A 417 6.43 -12.05 -7.36
N PHE A 418 5.27 -12.39 -6.82
CA PHE A 418 4.03 -12.56 -7.57
C PHE A 418 3.18 -11.30 -7.48
N ASN A 419 2.79 -10.76 -8.63
CA ASN A 419 1.87 -9.63 -8.70
C ASN A 419 0.47 -10.06 -8.25
N VAL A 420 0.03 -9.53 -7.13
CA VAL A 420 -1.28 -9.80 -6.53
C VAL A 420 -2.18 -8.55 -6.47
N THR A 421 -1.82 -7.48 -7.19
CA THR A 421 -2.50 -6.18 -7.14
C THR A 421 -4.01 -6.30 -7.29
N ARG A 422 -4.47 -7.05 -8.28
CA ARG A 422 -5.91 -7.27 -8.53
C ARG A 422 -6.59 -7.94 -7.33
N LEU A 423 -5.96 -8.97 -6.79
CA LEU A 423 -6.50 -9.71 -5.64
C LEU A 423 -6.52 -8.86 -4.38
N VAL A 424 -5.45 -8.12 -4.10
CA VAL A 424 -5.37 -7.26 -2.92
C VAL A 424 -6.48 -6.21 -2.96
N ARG A 425 -6.73 -5.58 -4.11
CA ARG A 425 -7.89 -4.69 -4.28
C ARG A 425 -9.21 -5.39 -3.97
N GLN A 426 -9.40 -6.58 -4.50
CA GLN A 426 -10.59 -7.38 -4.25
C GLN A 426 -10.73 -7.75 -2.77
N TRP A 427 -9.63 -8.11 -2.10
CA TRP A 427 -9.64 -8.44 -0.68
C TRP A 427 -10.04 -7.24 0.19
N TYR A 428 -9.51 -6.04 -0.11
CA TYR A 428 -9.95 -4.82 0.58
C TYR A 428 -11.42 -4.51 0.35
N ASN A 429 -11.90 -4.70 -0.88
CA ASN A 429 -13.29 -4.41 -1.22
C ASN A 429 -14.28 -5.41 -0.61
N THR A 430 -13.94 -6.70 -0.59
CA THR A 430 -14.88 -7.76 -0.19
C THR A 430 -14.65 -8.31 1.22
N GLY A 431 -13.49 -8.06 1.81
CA GLY A 431 -13.05 -8.69 3.05
C GLY A 431 -12.74 -10.19 2.90
N LYS A 432 -12.79 -10.75 1.68
CA LYS A 432 -12.56 -12.17 1.40
C LYS A 432 -11.15 -12.37 0.90
N ASN A 433 -10.25 -12.75 1.78
CA ASN A 433 -8.86 -13.07 1.47
C ASN A 433 -8.62 -14.57 1.68
N TYR A 434 -8.49 -15.31 0.59
CA TYR A 434 -8.16 -16.73 0.60
C TYR A 434 -6.75 -17.01 0.08
N GLY A 435 -6.02 -15.96 -0.34
CA GLY A 435 -4.64 -16.05 -0.78
C GLY A 435 -4.46 -16.55 -2.20
N ILE A 436 -3.27 -17.10 -2.45
CA ILE A 436 -2.85 -17.65 -3.75
C ILE A 436 -2.40 -19.09 -3.61
N MET A 437 -2.52 -19.83 -4.72
CA MET A 437 -1.89 -21.12 -4.90
C MET A 437 -0.79 -21.00 -5.97
N VAL A 438 0.40 -21.48 -5.66
CA VAL A 438 1.54 -21.53 -6.59
C VAL A 438 1.78 -22.97 -6.99
N LYS A 439 1.85 -23.24 -8.29
CA LYS A 439 2.13 -24.56 -8.83
C LYS A 439 3.04 -24.51 -10.06
N SER A 440 3.68 -25.62 -10.36
CA SER A 440 4.49 -25.75 -11.58
C SER A 440 3.62 -25.84 -12.82
N LYS A 441 4.04 -25.17 -13.92
CA LYS A 441 3.44 -25.36 -15.24
C LYS A 441 3.56 -26.82 -15.73
N TYR A 442 4.61 -27.53 -15.31
CA TYR A 442 4.92 -28.89 -15.74
C TYR A 442 4.53 -29.97 -14.73
N GLU A 443 3.68 -29.66 -13.75
CA GLU A 443 3.31 -30.65 -12.72
C GLU A 443 2.64 -31.91 -13.28
N ASP A 444 1.92 -31.79 -14.42
CA ASP A 444 1.24 -32.90 -15.11
C ASP A 444 2.06 -33.51 -16.26
N ASP A 445 3.25 -32.99 -16.54
CA ASP A 445 4.11 -33.45 -17.60
C ASP A 445 4.83 -34.75 -17.14
N GLU A 446 4.62 -35.84 -17.87
CA GLU A 446 5.26 -37.16 -17.59
C GLU A 446 6.72 -37.23 -18.04
N ASN A 447 7.18 -36.24 -18.82
CA ASN A 447 8.57 -36.20 -19.28
C ASN A 447 9.52 -35.93 -18.09
N LEU A 448 10.38 -36.92 -17.83
CA LEU A 448 11.39 -36.84 -16.76
C LEU A 448 12.28 -35.59 -16.87
N ALA A 449 12.57 -35.15 -18.11
CA ALA A 449 13.38 -33.96 -18.34
C ALA A 449 12.78 -32.67 -17.75
N ASN A 450 11.45 -32.63 -17.62
CA ASN A 450 10.72 -31.48 -17.08
C ASN A 450 10.41 -31.60 -15.59
N ARG A 451 10.83 -32.69 -14.92
CA ARG A 451 10.69 -32.82 -13.48
C ARG A 451 11.70 -31.95 -12.78
N ALA A 452 11.17 -30.98 -12.05
CA ALA A 452 11.93 -30.05 -11.24
C ALA A 452 11.09 -29.60 -10.05
N TYR A 453 11.77 -29.21 -8.98
CA TYR A 453 11.16 -28.52 -7.84
C TYR A 453 12.07 -27.44 -7.30
N ALA A 454 11.46 -26.50 -6.62
CA ALA A 454 12.16 -25.47 -5.88
C ALA A 454 11.65 -25.42 -4.44
N ARG A 455 12.56 -25.15 -3.49
CA ARG A 455 12.24 -24.93 -2.08
C ARG A 455 12.34 -23.45 -1.73
N PHE A 456 11.40 -23.06 -0.90
CA PHE A 456 11.25 -21.69 -0.43
C PHE A 456 11.19 -21.71 1.09
N TYR A 457 11.70 -20.66 1.70
CA TYR A 457 11.55 -20.44 3.11
C TYR A 457 10.09 -20.22 3.48
N ALA A 458 9.63 -20.85 4.55
CA ALA A 458 8.30 -20.64 5.12
C ALA A 458 8.30 -19.50 6.15
N SER A 459 7.12 -19.03 6.50
CA SER A 459 6.94 -17.96 7.49
C SER A 459 7.44 -18.32 8.89
N ASP A 460 7.53 -19.61 9.18
CA ASP A 460 8.00 -20.19 10.44
C ASP A 460 9.42 -20.75 10.36
N SER A 461 10.17 -20.43 9.32
CA SER A 461 11.52 -20.97 9.12
C SER A 461 12.49 -20.61 10.26
N PRO A 462 13.21 -21.62 10.79
CA PRO A 462 14.01 -21.45 11.99
C PRO A 462 15.36 -20.73 11.82
N SER A 463 15.83 -20.53 10.61
CA SER A 463 17.26 -20.30 10.35
C SER A 463 17.55 -19.07 9.49
N ILE A 464 16.61 -18.07 9.39
CA ILE A 464 16.71 -17.05 8.38
C ILE A 464 16.81 -15.66 8.97
N SER A 465 17.51 -14.78 8.23
CA SER A 465 17.42 -13.33 8.43
C SER A 465 16.00 -12.84 8.17
N SER A 466 15.56 -11.80 8.88
CA SER A 466 14.21 -11.24 8.76
C SER A 466 13.81 -10.86 7.33
N GLU A 467 14.77 -10.68 6.44
CA GLU A 467 14.58 -10.27 5.05
C GLU A 467 14.20 -11.42 4.09
N GLN A 468 14.30 -12.66 4.51
CA GLN A 468 14.13 -13.84 3.63
C GLN A 468 12.84 -14.61 3.87
N PHE A 469 11.93 -14.06 4.66
CA PHE A 469 10.61 -14.64 4.87
C PHE A 469 9.64 -14.33 3.73
N PRO A 470 8.61 -15.17 3.52
CA PRO A 470 7.46 -14.75 2.74
C PRO A 470 6.94 -13.40 3.24
N SER A 471 6.67 -12.50 2.34
CA SER A 471 6.34 -11.12 2.69
C SER A 471 5.43 -10.50 1.63
N GLY A 472 4.90 -9.31 1.91
CA GLY A 472 4.12 -8.54 0.96
C GLY A 472 4.51 -7.08 0.93
N VAL A 473 4.48 -6.49 -0.24
CA VAL A 473 4.61 -5.05 -0.39
C VAL A 473 3.41 -4.53 -1.15
N PHE A 474 2.68 -3.60 -0.53
CA PHE A 474 1.48 -2.99 -1.08
C PHE A 474 1.74 -1.51 -1.31
N TYR A 475 1.76 -1.09 -2.55
CA TYR A 475 1.89 0.30 -2.94
C TYR A 475 0.52 0.94 -3.05
N TYR A 476 0.30 2.01 -2.31
CA TYR A 476 -0.98 2.70 -2.24
C TYR A 476 -0.81 4.21 -2.13
N ARG A 477 -1.86 4.93 -2.44
CA ARG A 477 -1.92 6.38 -2.25
C ARG A 477 -3.34 6.77 -1.84
N ASN A 478 -3.43 7.83 -1.07
CA ASN A 478 -4.71 8.40 -0.71
C ASN A 478 -5.18 9.30 -1.86
N VAL A 479 -6.36 9.01 -2.41
CA VAL A 479 -7.02 9.76 -3.47
C VAL A 479 -8.45 9.96 -3.01
N ASN A 480 -8.69 11.07 -2.32
CA ASN A 480 -9.98 11.31 -1.70
C ASN A 480 -10.87 12.28 -2.48
N GLY A 481 -10.34 13.00 -3.46
CA GLY A 481 -11.07 14.04 -4.16
C GLY A 481 -10.97 13.95 -5.69
N LEU A 482 -10.90 15.11 -6.34
CA LEU A 482 -10.78 15.22 -7.79
C LEU A 482 -9.31 15.27 -8.20
N GLU A 483 -8.87 14.26 -8.94
CA GLU A 483 -7.51 14.16 -9.44
C GLU A 483 -7.47 14.31 -10.97
N ASP A 484 -6.61 15.17 -11.46
CA ASP A 484 -6.51 15.53 -12.89
C ASP A 484 -6.27 14.36 -13.85
N TYR A 485 -5.69 13.28 -13.35
CA TYR A 485 -5.35 12.10 -14.17
C TYR A 485 -6.42 11.01 -14.14
N GLN A 486 -7.45 11.15 -13.29
CA GLN A 486 -8.59 10.23 -13.24
C GLN A 486 -9.72 10.68 -14.14
N SER A 487 -10.72 9.84 -14.29
CA SER A 487 -11.92 10.12 -15.09
C SER A 487 -13.15 10.10 -14.21
N TYR A 488 -14.12 10.90 -14.60
CA TYR A 488 -15.35 11.11 -13.88
C TYR A 488 -16.55 11.16 -14.82
N HIS A 489 -17.67 10.60 -14.38
CA HIS A 489 -18.97 10.89 -14.96
C HIS A 489 -19.57 12.09 -14.24
N GLU A 490 -19.89 13.14 -15.00
CA GLU A 490 -20.45 14.36 -14.47
C GLU A 490 -21.98 14.28 -14.48
N GLN A 491 -22.61 14.81 -13.41
CA GLN A 491 -24.05 14.96 -13.27
C GLN A 491 -24.36 16.39 -12.90
N SER A 492 -25.12 17.11 -13.72
CA SER A 492 -25.49 18.49 -13.42
C SER A 492 -26.92 18.57 -12.92
N ALA A 493 -27.12 19.17 -11.75
CA ALA A 493 -28.43 19.56 -11.24
C ALA A 493 -28.66 21.08 -11.36
N GLY A 494 -28.06 21.70 -12.35
CA GLY A 494 -28.20 23.14 -12.59
C GLY A 494 -27.76 23.96 -11.38
N ARG A 495 -28.65 24.82 -10.82
CA ARG A 495 -28.31 25.66 -9.65
C ARG A 495 -27.93 24.85 -8.39
N ALA A 496 -28.36 23.59 -8.28
CA ALA A 496 -28.00 22.75 -7.15
C ALA A 496 -26.58 22.19 -7.22
N GLY A 497 -25.85 22.42 -8.34
CA GLY A 497 -24.46 22.06 -8.47
C GLY A 497 -24.18 20.94 -9.45
N ILE A 498 -22.95 20.44 -9.40
CA ILE A 498 -22.41 19.40 -10.27
C ILE A 498 -21.80 18.29 -9.41
N GLY A 499 -22.15 17.04 -9.72
CA GLY A 499 -21.56 15.84 -9.16
C GLY A 499 -20.55 15.23 -10.11
N TYR A 500 -19.51 14.67 -9.53
CA TYR A 500 -18.43 13.95 -10.21
C TYR A 500 -18.35 12.54 -9.60
N THR A 501 -18.81 11.55 -10.34
CA THR A 501 -18.65 10.15 -9.94
C THR A 501 -17.35 9.62 -10.52
N ASN A 502 -16.43 9.23 -9.67
CA ASN A 502 -15.14 8.67 -10.08
C ASN A 502 -15.34 7.30 -10.73
N ASP A 503 -14.87 7.14 -11.97
CA ASP A 503 -15.10 5.94 -12.79
C ASP A 503 -14.39 4.71 -12.25
N PHE A 504 -13.31 4.88 -11.51
CA PHE A 504 -12.52 3.78 -10.94
C PHE A 504 -12.94 3.43 -9.50
N THR A 505 -13.07 4.45 -8.64
CA THR A 505 -13.34 4.24 -7.21
C THR A 505 -14.82 4.23 -6.86
N GLY A 506 -15.68 4.81 -7.68
CA GLY A 506 -17.09 5.02 -7.39
C GLY A 506 -17.33 6.08 -6.32
N ASN A 507 -16.33 6.91 -6.00
CA ASN A 507 -16.49 8.06 -5.10
C ASN A 507 -17.30 9.18 -5.78
N VAL A 508 -18.13 9.89 -5.01
CA VAL A 508 -18.86 11.06 -5.48
C VAL A 508 -18.29 12.31 -4.82
N VAL A 509 -17.90 13.27 -5.63
CA VAL A 509 -17.66 14.65 -5.20
C VAL A 509 -18.76 15.51 -5.78
N TRP A 510 -19.50 16.22 -4.93
CA TRP A 510 -20.55 17.15 -5.34
C TRP A 510 -20.13 18.58 -5.02
N SER A 511 -20.09 19.45 -6.03
CA SER A 511 -19.72 20.86 -5.89
C SER A 511 -20.93 21.75 -6.15
N HIS A 512 -21.27 22.58 -5.17
CA HIS A 512 -22.32 23.58 -5.26
C HIS A 512 -21.72 25.00 -5.15
N LEU A 513 -21.98 25.86 -6.13
CA LEU A 513 -21.60 27.28 -6.08
C LEU A 513 -22.60 28.08 -5.27
N ASP A 514 -22.20 28.53 -4.09
CA ASP A 514 -23.04 29.34 -3.21
C ASP A 514 -23.07 30.81 -3.64
N VAL A 515 -21.89 31.42 -3.68
CA VAL A 515 -21.70 32.82 -3.98
C VAL A 515 -20.58 33.02 -4.97
N ALA A 516 -20.83 33.81 -5.99
CA ALA A 516 -19.78 34.37 -6.84
C ALA A 516 -19.91 35.90 -6.86
N THR A 517 -18.81 36.58 -6.60
CA THR A 517 -18.73 38.04 -6.78
C THR A 517 -18.11 38.32 -8.14
N GLU A 518 -18.90 38.88 -9.03
CA GLU A 518 -18.48 39.26 -10.37
C GLU A 518 -18.26 40.76 -10.52
N GLY A 519 -17.44 41.16 -11.48
CA GLY A 519 -17.21 42.57 -11.83
C GLY A 519 -16.12 43.27 -11.03
N GLY A 520 -15.43 42.58 -10.14
CA GLY A 520 -14.24 43.06 -9.43
C GLY A 520 -12.92 42.68 -10.15
N PRO A 521 -11.79 43.18 -9.66
CA PRO A 521 -10.48 42.86 -10.20
C PRO A 521 -10.09 41.38 -10.02
N MET A 522 -10.73 40.68 -9.07
CA MET A 522 -10.56 39.26 -8.82
C MET A 522 -11.92 38.65 -8.44
N THR A 523 -12.31 37.59 -9.11
CA THR A 523 -13.55 36.86 -8.78
C THR A 523 -13.36 36.11 -7.46
N THR A 524 -14.36 36.21 -6.59
CA THR A 524 -14.42 35.43 -5.34
C THR A 524 -15.56 34.43 -5.44
N GLU A 525 -15.25 33.16 -5.35
CA GLU A 525 -16.24 32.08 -5.35
C GLU A 525 -16.21 31.34 -4.02
N ILE A 526 -17.38 31.04 -3.49
CA ILE A 526 -17.55 30.16 -2.34
C ILE A 526 -18.38 29.01 -2.80
N ARG A 527 -17.86 27.80 -2.59
CA ARG A 527 -18.49 26.54 -2.93
C ARG A 527 -18.65 25.67 -1.69
N HIS A 528 -19.73 24.93 -1.64
CA HIS A 528 -19.85 23.75 -0.82
C HIS A 528 -19.40 22.54 -1.61
N VAL A 529 -18.56 21.74 -1.02
CA VAL A 529 -18.06 20.51 -1.65
C VAL A 529 -18.37 19.34 -0.73
N TYR A 530 -19.11 18.36 -1.23
CA TYR A 530 -19.36 17.08 -0.59
C TYR A 530 -18.42 16.04 -1.16
N ASN A 531 -17.86 15.21 -0.29
CA ASN A 531 -17.03 14.09 -0.70
C ASN A 531 -17.54 12.80 -0.03
N SER A 532 -18.00 11.84 -0.81
CA SER A 532 -18.56 10.60 -0.28
C SER A 532 -17.52 9.73 0.44
N SER A 533 -16.22 9.90 0.18
CA SER A 533 -15.15 9.22 0.93
C SER A 533 -15.02 9.75 2.37
N GLU A 534 -15.48 10.98 2.63
CA GLU A 534 -15.47 11.63 3.94
C GLU A 534 -16.87 11.72 4.55
N ALA A 535 -17.83 10.95 4.07
CA ALA A 535 -19.22 11.02 4.51
C ALA A 535 -19.39 10.84 6.02
N ASP A 536 -18.52 10.10 6.70
CA ASP A 536 -18.51 9.90 8.15
C ASP A 536 -17.79 11.03 8.93
N THR A 537 -17.20 11.98 8.23
CA THR A 537 -16.49 13.12 8.83
C THR A 537 -17.42 14.30 9.02
N SER A 538 -17.67 14.67 10.27
CA SER A 538 -18.50 15.84 10.59
C SER A 538 -17.72 17.14 10.46
N SER A 539 -18.24 18.07 9.69
CA SER A 539 -17.73 19.44 9.60
C SER A 539 -18.77 20.46 10.08
N ARG A 540 -18.42 21.75 10.02
CA ARG A 540 -19.37 22.85 10.26
C ARG A 540 -20.42 22.99 9.17
N MET A 541 -20.21 22.32 8.03
CA MET A 541 -21.13 22.28 6.89
C MET A 541 -21.99 21.03 6.83
N GLY A 542 -21.82 20.11 7.77
CA GLY A 542 -22.46 18.80 7.78
C GLY A 542 -21.50 17.65 7.52
N TYR A 543 -22.01 16.46 7.53
CA TYR A 543 -21.21 15.25 7.25
C TYR A 543 -20.80 15.19 5.78
N GLY A 544 -19.51 14.96 5.53
CA GLY A 544 -18.94 14.88 4.19
C GLY A 544 -18.82 16.21 3.44
N TRP A 545 -19.35 17.30 3.98
CA TRP A 545 -19.32 18.63 3.38
C TRP A 545 -18.21 19.51 3.95
N ARG A 546 -17.64 20.33 3.10
CA ARG A 546 -16.71 21.40 3.46
C ARG A 546 -16.95 22.65 2.62
N LEU A 547 -16.48 23.79 3.10
CA LEU A 547 -16.52 25.04 2.36
C LEU A 547 -15.21 25.21 1.61
N SER A 548 -15.24 25.57 0.32
CA SER A 548 -14.04 25.73 -0.52
C SER A 548 -12.99 26.67 0.05
N SER A 549 -13.43 27.65 0.85
CA SER A 549 -12.54 28.57 1.56
C SER A 549 -11.88 27.99 2.82
N GLN A 550 -12.27 26.79 3.26
CA GLN A 550 -11.68 26.11 4.41
C GLN A 550 -10.48 25.23 4.01
N GLN A 551 -9.60 25.79 3.20
CA GLN A 551 -8.34 25.17 2.83
C GLN A 551 -7.33 25.31 3.96
N GLU A 552 -6.49 24.31 4.13
CA GLU A 552 -5.56 24.26 5.27
C GLU A 552 -4.16 23.86 4.79
N LEU A 553 -3.14 24.50 5.34
CA LEU A 553 -1.74 24.10 5.17
C LEU A 553 -1.15 23.78 6.55
N LYS A 554 -0.97 22.49 6.83
CA LYS A 554 -0.53 22.00 8.15
C LYS A 554 0.85 21.39 8.07
N GLU A 555 1.51 21.34 9.21
CA GLU A 555 2.67 20.46 9.38
C GLU A 555 2.22 19.00 9.25
N SER A 556 2.94 18.24 8.44
CA SER A 556 2.55 16.86 8.17
C SER A 556 3.02 15.87 9.25
N GLY A 557 3.94 16.30 10.12
CA GLY A 557 4.70 15.41 11.02
C GLY A 557 5.77 14.58 10.31
N ILE A 558 5.89 14.69 9.00
CA ILE A 558 6.76 13.90 8.15
C ILE A 558 8.05 14.68 7.84
N LYS A 559 9.23 14.20 8.28
CA LYS A 559 10.51 14.90 8.20
C LYS A 559 10.83 15.43 6.79
N ASP A 560 10.66 14.59 5.77
CA ASP A 560 11.00 14.92 4.38
C ASP A 560 9.87 15.60 3.61
N TYR A 561 8.65 15.59 4.17
CA TYR A 561 7.45 16.26 3.67
C TYR A 561 6.84 17.15 4.76
N PRO A 562 7.50 18.23 5.13
CA PRO A 562 7.13 18.98 6.33
C PRO A 562 5.73 19.56 6.32
N TYR A 563 5.10 19.73 5.13
CA TYR A 563 3.76 20.29 5.02
C TYR A 563 2.83 19.44 4.17
N VAL A 564 1.54 19.46 4.55
CA VAL A 564 0.42 18.93 3.78
C VAL A 564 -0.60 20.05 3.55
N TYR A 565 -0.96 20.26 2.30
CA TYR A 565 -2.05 21.15 1.91
C TYR A 565 -3.32 20.31 1.71
N ILE A 566 -4.40 20.71 2.36
CA ILE A 566 -5.73 20.13 2.21
C ILE A 566 -6.54 21.15 1.40
N ASP A 567 -6.91 20.76 0.20
CA ASP A 567 -7.59 21.63 -0.74
C ASP A 567 -9.11 21.74 -0.49
N GLU A 568 -9.83 22.31 -1.46
CA GLU A 568 -11.25 22.62 -1.33
C GLU A 568 -12.15 21.37 -1.27
N ASP A 569 -11.73 20.23 -1.81
CA ASP A 569 -12.50 18.98 -1.79
C ASP A 569 -12.00 17.96 -0.77
N GLY A 570 -10.93 18.30 -0.03
CA GLY A 570 -10.30 17.48 0.99
C GLY A 570 -9.11 16.67 0.52
N THR A 571 -8.73 16.79 -0.76
CA THR A 571 -7.53 16.14 -1.29
C THR A 571 -6.28 16.64 -0.57
N LYS A 572 -5.37 15.73 -0.25
CA LYS A 572 -4.14 16.03 0.47
C LYS A 572 -2.95 16.05 -0.48
N HIS A 573 -2.24 17.17 -0.50
CA HIS A 573 -1.04 17.39 -1.30
C HIS A 573 0.16 17.57 -0.38
N TYR A 574 1.13 16.66 -0.46
CA TYR A 574 2.32 16.70 0.38
C TYR A 574 3.46 17.44 -0.31
N PHE A 575 4.27 18.15 0.50
CA PHE A 575 5.35 19.01 0.00
C PHE A 575 6.70 18.56 0.54
N TYR A 576 7.66 18.40 -0.35
CA TYR A 576 9.05 18.05 -0.04
C TYR A 576 9.99 19.24 -0.29
N LYS A 577 11.16 19.21 0.35
CA LYS A 577 12.16 20.29 0.17
C LYS A 577 12.73 20.28 -1.24
N ASP A 578 12.81 21.45 -1.89
CA ASP A 578 13.50 21.59 -3.16
C ASP A 578 15.01 21.43 -2.94
N THR A 579 15.64 20.49 -3.66
CA THR A 579 17.08 20.25 -3.57
C THR A 579 17.92 21.44 -4.10
N ASN A 580 17.33 22.28 -4.96
CA ASN A 580 18.00 23.45 -5.56
C ASN A 580 17.79 24.74 -4.76
N ASP A 581 16.76 24.81 -3.92
CA ASP A 581 16.42 25.97 -3.08
C ASP A 581 15.82 25.48 -1.76
N GLY A 582 16.64 25.32 -0.75
CA GLY A 582 16.26 24.79 0.55
C GLY A 582 15.17 25.58 1.30
N ASN A 583 14.83 26.80 0.85
CA ASN A 583 13.74 27.61 1.40
C ASN A 583 12.40 27.37 0.70
N LYS A 584 12.39 26.58 -0.38
CA LYS A 584 11.18 26.23 -1.12
C LYS A 584 10.83 24.78 -0.96
N LEU A 585 9.54 24.54 -0.93
CA LEU A 585 8.97 23.21 -0.93
C LEU A 585 8.12 23.04 -2.18
N LYS A 586 8.15 21.87 -2.77
CA LYS A 586 7.39 21.49 -3.97
C LYS A 586 6.36 20.44 -3.65
N ASP A 587 5.23 20.49 -4.33
CA ASP A 587 4.22 19.45 -4.26
C ASP A 587 4.72 18.14 -4.88
N GLU A 588 4.36 17.03 -4.30
CA GLU A 588 4.68 15.71 -4.85
C GLU A 588 3.82 15.36 -6.08
N ASP A 589 2.65 16.00 -6.23
CA ASP A 589 1.68 15.68 -7.27
C ASP A 589 2.01 16.26 -8.65
N GLY A 590 3.02 17.11 -8.73
CA GLY A 590 3.42 17.74 -9.97
C GLY A 590 2.44 18.80 -10.47
N LEU A 591 1.57 19.31 -9.61
CA LEU A 591 0.66 20.42 -9.88
C LEU A 591 1.42 21.73 -10.07
N GLY A 592 2.68 21.77 -9.62
CA GLY A 592 3.56 22.93 -9.67
C GLY A 592 3.25 23.95 -8.60
N LEU A 593 2.72 23.46 -7.47
CA LEU A 593 2.57 24.25 -6.27
C LEU A 593 3.93 24.39 -5.58
N THR A 594 4.23 25.55 -5.07
CA THR A 594 5.45 25.81 -4.29
C THR A 594 5.13 26.52 -2.99
N ILE A 595 5.70 26.07 -1.88
CA ILE A 595 5.55 26.75 -0.59
C ILE A 595 6.83 27.48 -0.24
N THR A 596 6.68 28.73 0.21
CA THR A 596 7.73 29.48 0.89
C THR A 596 7.31 29.73 2.32
N VAL A 597 8.17 29.31 3.27
CA VAL A 597 7.96 29.56 4.69
C VAL A 597 8.66 30.85 5.08
N THR A 598 7.91 31.80 5.61
CA THR A 598 8.44 33.07 6.09
C THR A 598 8.44 33.08 7.62
N SER A 599 9.52 33.54 8.21
CA SER A 599 9.61 33.71 9.67
C SER A 599 8.94 34.99 10.19
N SER A 600 8.31 35.76 9.32
CA SER A 600 7.70 37.03 9.68
C SER A 600 6.24 36.88 10.06
N SER A 601 5.90 37.32 11.25
CA SER A 601 4.51 37.37 11.75
C SER A 601 3.72 38.59 11.22
N GLU A 602 4.27 39.29 10.26
CA GLU A 602 3.65 40.52 9.76
C GLU A 602 2.33 40.21 9.05
N HIS A 603 1.22 40.68 9.60
CA HIS A 603 -0.12 40.48 9.07
C HIS A 603 -0.60 39.02 8.97
N ASP A 604 -0.14 38.14 9.87
CA ASP A 604 -0.54 36.72 9.89
C ASP A 604 -0.21 35.95 8.58
N ARG A 605 0.94 36.28 7.96
CA ARG A 605 1.44 35.70 6.72
C ARG A 605 2.64 34.78 7.00
N TYR A 606 2.35 33.55 7.39
CA TYR A 606 3.41 32.60 7.79
C TYR A 606 3.88 31.70 6.68
N ARG A 607 2.97 31.27 5.80
CA ARG A 607 3.29 30.33 4.72
C ARG A 607 2.60 30.80 3.45
N THR A 608 3.35 30.90 2.38
CA THR A 608 2.82 31.27 1.07
C THR A 608 2.98 30.09 0.11
N MET A 609 1.85 29.56 -0.37
CA MET A 609 1.78 28.60 -1.45
C MET A 609 1.49 29.38 -2.76
N GLU A 610 2.31 29.15 -3.76
CA GLU A 610 2.19 29.78 -5.07
C GLU A 610 1.87 28.74 -6.13
N THR A 611 0.86 29.01 -6.97
CA THR A 611 0.49 28.17 -8.12
C THR A 611 1.34 28.49 -9.35
N LYS A 612 1.23 27.64 -10.40
CA LYS A 612 1.89 27.89 -11.70
C LYS A 612 1.52 29.24 -12.29
N ASP A 613 0.26 29.66 -12.10
CA ASP A 613 -0.26 30.93 -12.62
C ASP A 613 0.05 32.13 -11.71
N LYS A 614 0.92 31.90 -10.72
CA LYS A 614 1.37 32.92 -9.78
C LYS A 614 0.29 33.45 -8.83
N VAL A 615 -0.81 32.74 -8.70
CA VAL A 615 -1.76 32.99 -7.63
C VAL A 615 -1.17 32.50 -6.32
N LYS A 616 -1.25 33.31 -5.28
CA LYS A 616 -0.70 33.03 -3.95
C LYS A 616 -1.82 32.74 -2.98
N TYR A 617 -1.70 31.60 -2.32
CA TYR A 617 -2.49 31.23 -1.16
C TYR A 617 -1.65 31.43 0.09
N ILE A 618 -2.08 32.27 1.00
CA ILE A 618 -1.31 32.66 2.18
C ILE A 618 -2.02 32.18 3.43
N PHE A 619 -1.31 31.43 4.24
CA PHE A 619 -1.82 30.74 5.42
C PHE A 619 -1.26 31.37 6.70
N GLY A 620 -2.07 31.38 7.76
CA GLY A 620 -1.70 31.78 9.10
C GLY A 620 -0.82 30.75 9.82
N GLN A 621 -0.38 31.08 11.02
CA GLN A 621 0.39 30.15 11.87
C GLN A 621 -0.42 28.91 12.22
N ASP A 622 -1.73 29.05 12.39
CA ASP A 622 -2.68 27.97 12.66
C ASP A 622 -2.98 27.08 11.44
N GLY A 623 -2.42 27.42 10.28
CA GLY A 623 -2.57 26.65 9.04
C GLY A 623 -3.80 27.01 8.21
N PHE A 624 -4.68 27.88 8.67
CA PHE A 624 -5.85 28.30 7.89
C PHE A 624 -5.54 29.36 6.84
N LEU A 625 -6.25 29.31 5.71
CA LEU A 625 -6.15 30.26 4.61
C LEU A 625 -6.49 31.68 5.08
N ARG A 626 -5.59 32.68 4.82
CA ARG A 626 -5.77 34.08 5.13
C ARG A 626 -6.02 34.95 3.90
N PHE A 627 -5.25 34.71 2.84
CA PHE A 627 -5.34 35.49 1.62
C PHE A 627 -5.21 34.63 0.38
N ILE A 628 -5.93 35.02 -0.67
CA ILE A 628 -5.67 34.56 -2.04
C ILE A 628 -5.30 35.84 -2.82
N GLU A 629 -4.11 35.88 -3.41
CA GLU A 629 -3.58 37.02 -4.14
C GLU A 629 -3.25 36.70 -5.58
N ASP A 630 -3.66 37.57 -6.51
CA ASP A 630 -3.28 37.44 -7.92
C ASP A 630 -1.92 38.12 -8.23
N LEU A 631 -1.49 38.04 -9.48
CA LEU A 631 -0.26 38.69 -9.96
C LEU A 631 -0.26 40.21 -9.84
N ASN A 632 -1.44 40.84 -9.81
CA ASN A 632 -1.60 42.29 -9.77
C ASN A 632 -1.69 42.83 -8.34
N GLY A 633 -1.65 41.94 -7.34
CA GLY A 633 -1.79 42.26 -5.94
C GLY A 633 -3.25 42.47 -5.48
N ASN A 634 -4.22 42.06 -6.30
CA ASN A 634 -5.59 41.96 -5.84
C ASN A 634 -5.71 40.81 -4.85
N SER A 635 -6.50 41.01 -3.79
CA SER A 635 -6.51 40.04 -2.69
C SER A 635 -7.93 39.77 -2.19
N VAL A 636 -8.23 38.46 -2.04
CA VAL A 636 -9.37 37.98 -1.26
C VAL A 636 -8.88 37.64 0.14
N LYS A 637 -9.52 38.22 1.16
CA LYS A 637 -9.08 38.13 2.55
C LYS A 637 -10.06 37.30 3.38
N HIS A 638 -9.54 36.30 4.10
CA HIS A 638 -10.27 35.45 5.05
C HIS A 638 -9.98 35.90 6.48
N GLN A 639 -10.99 36.27 7.22
CA GLN A 639 -10.88 36.77 8.57
C GLN A 639 -11.52 35.78 9.56
N TYR A 640 -10.73 35.37 10.53
CA TYR A 640 -11.14 34.44 11.57
C TYR A 640 -11.34 35.21 12.88
N GLY A 641 -12.44 34.91 13.58
CA GLY A 641 -12.74 35.47 14.90
C GLY A 641 -12.40 34.45 15.99
N PRO A 642 -11.90 34.93 17.15
CA PRO A 642 -11.75 34.08 18.32
C PRO A 642 -13.12 33.85 18.95
N ASN A 643 -13.45 32.60 19.21
CA ASN A 643 -14.51 32.24 20.14
C ASN A 643 -14.08 31.11 21.08
N SER A 644 -14.88 30.78 22.06
CA SER A 644 -14.59 29.75 23.06
C SER A 644 -14.39 28.34 22.48
N ALA A 645 -14.72 28.11 21.22
CA ALA A 645 -14.61 26.83 20.53
C ALA A 645 -13.55 26.81 19.40
N GLY A 646 -12.69 27.81 19.31
CA GLY A 646 -11.60 27.92 18.32
C GLY A 646 -11.78 29.04 17.28
N ASN A 647 -10.88 29.09 16.29
CA ASN A 647 -10.97 30.10 15.24
C ASN A 647 -12.06 29.75 14.23
N TYR A 648 -13.01 30.64 14.03
CA TYR A 648 -14.10 30.56 13.08
C TYR A 648 -13.88 31.53 11.92
N LEU A 649 -14.06 31.08 10.68
CA LEU A 649 -14.11 31.96 9.53
C LEU A 649 -15.32 32.87 9.67
N GLY A 650 -15.10 34.13 10.00
CA GLY A 650 -16.18 35.12 10.21
C GLY A 650 -16.54 35.88 8.96
N TYR A 651 -15.52 36.32 8.23
CA TYR A 651 -15.71 37.17 7.05
C TYR A 651 -14.78 36.78 5.92
N ILE A 652 -15.26 36.92 4.68
CA ILE A 652 -14.43 36.93 3.48
C ILE A 652 -14.61 38.29 2.83
N THR A 653 -13.51 39.02 2.61
CA THR A 653 -13.52 40.30 1.92
C THR A 653 -12.97 40.09 0.51
N ASP A 654 -13.75 40.47 -0.50
CA ASP A 654 -13.35 40.39 -1.89
C ASP A 654 -12.35 41.48 -2.28
N ALA A 655 -11.76 41.39 -3.47
CA ALA A 655 -10.77 42.34 -3.95
C ALA A 655 -11.37 43.73 -4.25
N SER A 656 -12.70 43.89 -4.29
CA SER A 656 -13.42 45.14 -4.47
C SER A 656 -13.79 45.83 -3.14
N GLY A 657 -13.52 45.17 -2.00
CA GLY A 657 -13.93 45.63 -0.67
C GLY A 657 -15.32 45.18 -0.25
N GLY A 658 -16.02 44.40 -1.07
CA GLY A 658 -17.23 43.70 -0.67
C GLY A 658 -16.95 42.62 0.35
N PHE A 659 -17.85 42.30 1.25
CA PHE A 659 -17.66 41.27 2.24
C PHE A 659 -18.80 40.25 2.24
N LEU A 660 -18.43 39.04 2.62
CA LEU A 660 -19.31 37.89 2.89
C LEU A 660 -19.21 37.57 4.36
N ASN A 661 -20.32 37.65 5.08
CA ASN A 661 -20.43 37.33 6.49
C ASN A 661 -20.83 35.87 6.65
N ILE A 662 -20.08 35.07 7.41
CA ILE A 662 -20.35 33.64 7.69
C ILE A 662 -21.08 33.56 9.03
N ILE A 663 -22.32 33.10 9.01
CA ILE A 663 -23.21 33.07 10.17
C ILE A 663 -23.34 31.64 10.68
N TYR A 664 -23.15 31.49 12.00
CA TYR A 664 -23.18 30.19 12.67
C TYR A 664 -24.40 30.04 13.57
N SER A 665 -24.80 28.77 13.85
CA SER A 665 -25.77 28.50 14.90
C SER A 665 -25.19 28.84 16.28
N THR A 666 -26.08 29.14 17.22
CA THR A 666 -25.73 29.55 18.58
C THR A 666 -25.53 28.39 19.53
N ASP A 667 -25.68 27.14 19.09
CA ASP A 667 -25.57 25.92 19.92
C ASP A 667 -24.13 25.68 20.33
N GLU A 668 -23.85 25.74 21.62
CA GLU A 668 -22.53 25.47 22.19
C GLU A 668 -22.06 24.05 21.83
N GLY A 669 -20.90 23.95 21.16
CA GLY A 669 -20.22 22.71 20.81
C GLY A 669 -20.62 22.05 19.48
N LYS A 670 -21.69 22.47 18.79
CA LYS A 670 -22.14 21.95 17.50
C LYS A 670 -22.41 23.03 16.46
N SER A 671 -21.72 24.16 16.53
CA SER A 671 -22.00 25.28 15.64
C SER A 671 -21.83 24.91 14.16
N LYS A 672 -22.96 24.92 13.45
CA LYS A 672 -23.00 24.78 12.00
C LYS A 672 -23.07 26.14 11.34
N ILE A 673 -22.55 26.26 10.13
CA ILE A 673 -22.78 27.47 9.30
C ILE A 673 -24.24 27.46 8.86
N THR A 674 -24.99 28.50 9.23
CA THR A 674 -26.44 28.59 8.95
C THR A 674 -26.74 29.53 7.80
N ALA A 675 -25.85 30.49 7.52
CA ALA A 675 -26.01 31.38 6.38
C ALA A 675 -24.68 32.01 5.93
N ILE A 676 -24.64 32.44 4.69
CA ILE A 676 -23.65 33.37 4.14
C ILE A 676 -24.43 34.61 3.67
N GLN A 677 -24.05 35.80 4.17
CA GLN A 677 -24.68 37.04 3.86
C GLN A 677 -23.70 37.98 3.14
N ASP A 678 -24.15 38.57 2.04
CA ASP A 678 -23.37 39.57 1.29
C ASP A 678 -23.53 41.01 1.82
N THR A 679 -22.75 41.95 1.28
CA THR A 679 -22.78 43.36 1.61
C THR A 679 -24.11 44.04 1.39
N LYS A 680 -25.01 43.47 0.58
CA LYS A 680 -26.36 43.97 0.33
C LYS A 680 -27.42 43.35 1.23
N GLY A 681 -27.00 42.52 2.18
CA GLY A 681 -27.86 41.78 3.09
C GLY A 681 -28.60 40.59 2.47
N ARG A 682 -28.24 40.17 1.27
CA ARG A 682 -28.78 38.94 0.68
C ARG A 682 -28.13 37.72 1.35
N GLU A 683 -28.93 36.72 1.65
CA GLU A 683 -28.51 35.56 2.39
C GLU A 683 -28.75 34.26 1.59
N ILE A 684 -27.76 33.39 1.64
CA ILE A 684 -27.90 31.97 1.35
C ILE A 684 -27.98 31.28 2.67
N ARG A 685 -29.03 30.47 2.90
CA ARG A 685 -29.30 29.81 4.17
C ARG A 685 -29.21 28.31 4.04
N TYR A 686 -28.67 27.67 5.07
CA TYR A 686 -28.40 26.24 5.15
C TYR A 686 -29.29 25.57 6.20
N GLY A 687 -29.94 24.46 5.83
CA GLY A 687 -30.76 23.67 6.73
C GLY A 687 -30.13 22.29 6.97
N TYR A 688 -30.24 21.86 8.21
CA TYR A 688 -29.67 20.57 8.65
C TYR A 688 -30.73 19.68 9.28
N ASP A 689 -30.54 18.35 9.22
CA ASP A 689 -31.35 17.40 9.98
C ASP A 689 -30.80 17.19 11.41
N ALA A 690 -31.52 16.39 12.19
CA ALA A 690 -31.11 16.08 13.56
C ALA A 690 -29.79 15.26 13.64
N GLN A 691 -29.42 14.58 12.57
CA GLN A 691 -28.18 13.83 12.43
C GLN A 691 -26.99 14.71 12.06
N GLY A 692 -27.27 15.96 11.63
CA GLY A 692 -26.24 16.95 11.25
C GLY A 692 -25.88 16.94 9.77
N ASN A 693 -26.69 16.32 8.90
CA ASN A 693 -26.53 16.40 7.45
C ASN A 693 -27.07 17.71 6.89
N LEU A 694 -26.43 18.26 5.87
CA LEU A 694 -26.93 19.43 5.12
C LEU A 694 -28.11 19.00 4.23
N THR A 695 -29.34 19.40 4.57
CA THR A 695 -30.54 18.97 3.86
C THR A 695 -31.07 19.99 2.86
N SER A 696 -30.67 21.24 3.01
CA SER A 696 -31.16 22.28 2.08
C SER A 696 -30.25 23.50 2.01
N ILE A 697 -30.24 24.12 0.82
CA ILE A 697 -29.71 25.44 0.56
C ILE A 697 -30.85 26.32 0.04
N THR A 698 -31.17 27.42 0.76
CA THR A 698 -32.20 28.39 0.38
C THR A 698 -31.52 29.65 -0.15
N TYR A 699 -31.87 30.02 -1.36
CA TYR A 699 -31.30 31.18 -2.06
C TYR A 699 -31.99 32.47 -1.69
N PRO A 700 -31.40 33.67 -2.02
CA PRO A 700 -32.01 34.97 -1.70
C PRO A 700 -33.39 35.19 -2.31
N ASP A 701 -33.73 34.56 -3.41
CA ASP A 701 -35.05 34.59 -4.05
C ASP A 701 -36.09 33.68 -3.39
N GLY A 702 -35.70 32.97 -2.33
CA GLY A 702 -36.52 31.99 -1.61
C GLY A 702 -36.60 30.61 -2.24
N SER A 703 -36.03 30.40 -3.43
CA SER A 703 -35.92 29.08 -4.05
C SER A 703 -34.97 28.18 -3.27
N LYS A 704 -35.08 26.87 -3.43
CA LYS A 704 -34.40 25.91 -2.55
C LYS A 704 -33.87 24.72 -3.31
N SER A 705 -32.60 24.37 -3.06
CA SER A 705 -32.02 23.06 -3.38
C SER A 705 -32.09 22.13 -2.17
N GLN A 706 -32.27 20.83 -2.39
CA GLN A 706 -32.46 19.84 -1.31
C GLN A 706 -31.53 18.63 -1.49
N PHE A 707 -31.10 18.04 -0.37
CA PHE A 707 -30.19 16.92 -0.31
C PHE A 707 -30.74 15.84 0.61
N THR A 708 -30.57 14.57 0.24
CA THR A 708 -30.95 13.43 1.06
C THR A 708 -29.81 12.45 1.22
N TYR A 709 -29.80 11.71 2.33
CA TYR A 709 -28.71 10.82 2.71
C TYR A 709 -29.23 9.49 3.22
N ASP A 710 -28.36 8.50 3.19
CA ASP A 710 -28.54 7.24 3.92
C ASP A 710 -28.12 7.37 5.40
N SER A 711 -28.26 6.27 6.16
CA SER A 711 -27.84 6.23 7.57
C SER A 711 -26.31 6.35 7.80
N SER A 712 -25.52 6.23 6.75
CA SER A 712 -24.04 6.37 6.76
C SER A 712 -23.62 7.73 6.21
N HIS A 713 -24.55 8.67 6.10
CA HIS A 713 -24.32 10.02 5.56
C HIS A 713 -23.91 10.08 4.09
N LYS A 714 -24.14 8.98 3.31
CA LYS A 714 -23.90 8.98 1.87
C LYS A 714 -25.01 9.76 1.16
N LEU A 715 -24.63 10.64 0.22
CA LEU A 715 -25.54 11.46 -0.55
C LEU A 715 -26.41 10.59 -1.47
N LEU A 716 -27.72 10.54 -1.24
CA LEU A 716 -28.67 9.78 -2.05
C LEU A 716 -29.31 10.60 -3.14
N SER A 717 -29.58 11.89 -2.91
CA SER A 717 -30.13 12.72 -3.96
C SER A 717 -29.83 14.19 -3.80
N VAL A 718 -29.78 14.89 -4.93
CA VAL A 718 -29.72 16.36 -5.03
C VAL A 718 -30.88 16.82 -5.88
N THR A 719 -31.73 17.68 -5.33
CA THR A 719 -32.88 18.27 -6.03
C THR A 719 -32.68 19.76 -6.21
N ASN A 720 -32.80 20.27 -7.42
CA ASN A 720 -32.70 21.69 -7.73
C ASN A 720 -34.02 22.43 -7.44
N PRO A 721 -34.04 23.76 -7.49
CA PRO A 721 -35.26 24.54 -7.24
C PRO A 721 -36.44 24.23 -8.17
N ASP A 722 -36.20 23.77 -9.37
CA ASP A 722 -37.20 23.46 -10.37
C ASP A 722 -37.77 22.02 -10.21
N GLY A 723 -37.27 21.26 -9.23
CA GLY A 723 -37.70 19.90 -8.94
C GLY A 723 -36.99 18.82 -9.77
N TYR A 724 -36.00 19.19 -10.59
CA TYR A 724 -35.10 18.19 -11.21
C TYR A 724 -34.18 17.62 -10.16
N ARG A 725 -33.94 16.29 -10.21
CA ARG A 725 -33.21 15.56 -9.21
C ARG A 725 -32.21 14.60 -9.83
N VAL A 726 -31.02 14.57 -9.28
CA VAL A 726 -30.01 13.52 -9.47
C VAL A 726 -30.06 12.58 -8.29
N ASN A 727 -30.11 11.27 -8.52
CA ASN A 727 -30.18 10.24 -7.48
C ASN A 727 -28.96 9.32 -7.59
N TYR A 728 -28.45 8.88 -6.45
CA TYR A 728 -27.36 7.93 -6.31
C TYR A 728 -27.84 6.69 -5.55
N GLU A 729 -27.44 5.51 -6.05
CA GLU A 729 -27.55 4.25 -5.34
C GLU A 729 -26.14 3.70 -5.11
N TYR A 730 -25.91 3.09 -3.96
CA TYR A 730 -24.61 2.54 -3.61
C TYR A 730 -24.68 1.02 -3.48
N THR A 731 -23.63 0.32 -3.91
CA THR A 731 -23.49 -1.11 -3.69
C THR A 731 -22.92 -1.39 -2.31
N ASN A 732 -23.43 -2.45 -1.67
CA ASN A 732 -22.88 -2.97 -0.41
C ASN A 732 -21.92 -4.14 -0.62
N ASP A 733 -21.59 -4.46 -1.88
CA ASP A 733 -20.73 -5.58 -2.23
C ASP A 733 -19.25 -5.32 -1.92
N PHE A 734 -18.92 -4.07 -1.55
CA PHE A 734 -17.57 -3.64 -1.27
C PHE A 734 -17.43 -3.16 0.18
N ARG A 735 -16.24 -3.31 0.75
CA ARG A 735 -15.93 -2.78 2.08
C ARG A 735 -16.19 -1.27 2.21
N VAL A 736 -15.94 -0.52 1.14
CA VAL A 736 -16.33 0.88 0.99
C VAL A 736 -17.42 0.95 -0.07
N PRO A 737 -18.66 1.35 0.28
CA PRO A 737 -19.74 1.44 -0.69
C PRO A 737 -19.40 2.36 -1.85
N ARG A 738 -19.65 1.90 -3.08
CA ARG A 738 -19.42 2.60 -4.33
C ARG A 738 -20.74 2.92 -5.01
N VAL A 739 -20.78 3.99 -5.79
CA VAL A 739 -21.97 4.28 -6.59
C VAL A 739 -22.22 3.16 -7.58
N SER A 740 -23.38 2.54 -7.50
CA SER A 740 -23.82 1.47 -8.42
C SER A 740 -24.81 1.95 -9.46
N LYS A 741 -25.44 3.12 -9.22
CA LYS A 741 -26.38 3.71 -10.15
C LYS A 741 -26.49 5.21 -9.94
N VAL A 742 -26.54 5.93 -11.03
CA VAL A 742 -26.94 7.33 -11.08
C VAL A 742 -28.20 7.42 -11.93
N SER A 743 -29.21 8.15 -11.44
CA SER A 743 -30.42 8.37 -12.21
C SER A 743 -30.93 9.80 -12.08
N GLU A 744 -31.56 10.27 -13.11
CA GLU A 744 -32.17 11.60 -13.17
C GLU A 744 -33.70 11.51 -13.04
N THR A 745 -34.28 12.46 -12.39
CA THR A 745 -35.73 12.59 -12.27
C THR A 745 -36.12 14.03 -12.58
N GLY A 746 -36.92 14.20 -13.61
CA GLY A 746 -37.43 15.51 -14.01
C GLY A 746 -38.55 16.00 -13.11
N GLN A 747 -39.10 17.18 -13.45
CA GLN A 747 -40.27 17.74 -12.78
C GLN A 747 -41.42 16.73 -12.75
N LYS A 748 -42.21 16.77 -11.66
CA LYS A 748 -43.33 15.84 -11.40
C LYS A 748 -42.93 14.36 -11.45
N ASN A 749 -41.69 14.06 -11.07
CA ASN A 749 -41.10 12.71 -11.08
C ASN A 749 -41.06 12.05 -12.48
N ALA A 750 -40.96 12.85 -13.52
CA ALA A 750 -40.73 12.33 -14.87
C ALA A 750 -39.39 11.57 -14.90
N PRO A 751 -39.34 10.34 -15.40
CA PRO A 751 -38.10 9.60 -15.47
C PRO A 751 -37.10 10.29 -16.42
N GLY A 752 -35.86 10.40 -16.03
CA GLY A 752 -34.75 10.91 -16.82
C GLY A 752 -33.79 9.80 -17.19
N GLN A 753 -32.54 10.18 -17.43
CA GLN A 753 -31.48 9.22 -17.75
C GLN A 753 -31.10 8.36 -16.55
N GLU A 754 -30.65 7.15 -16.84
CA GLU A 754 -30.18 6.20 -15.86
C GLU A 754 -28.83 5.64 -16.33
N LEU A 755 -27.84 5.59 -15.42
CA LEU A 755 -26.53 4.98 -15.62
C LEU A 755 -26.31 3.95 -14.53
N LYS A 756 -26.19 2.69 -14.88
CA LYS A 756 -25.78 1.63 -13.97
C LYS A 756 -24.28 1.43 -14.05
N ILE A 757 -23.65 1.22 -12.91
CA ILE A 757 -22.22 1.10 -12.77
C ILE A 757 -21.91 -0.20 -12.04
N SER A 758 -21.09 -1.04 -12.65
CA SER A 758 -20.58 -2.24 -12.04
C SER A 758 -19.04 -2.28 -12.10
N TYR A 759 -18.42 -2.80 -11.03
CA TYR A 759 -16.97 -2.83 -10.85
C TYR A 759 -16.50 -4.28 -10.85
N GLU A 760 -15.65 -4.62 -11.80
CA GLU A 760 -15.17 -5.99 -11.99
C GLU A 760 -13.65 -6.06 -11.86
N ASN A 761 -13.17 -7.17 -11.34
CA ASN A 761 -11.74 -7.53 -11.32
C ASN A 761 -10.78 -6.47 -10.75
N GLY A 762 -11.29 -5.49 -9.98
CA GLY A 762 -10.50 -4.44 -9.34
C GLY A 762 -9.91 -3.37 -10.26
N ASN A 763 -10.02 -3.51 -11.57
CA ASN A 763 -9.52 -2.55 -12.55
C ASN A 763 -10.43 -2.36 -13.78
N THR A 764 -11.66 -2.83 -13.70
CA THR A 764 -12.63 -2.73 -14.79
C THR A 764 -13.93 -2.15 -14.25
N THR A 765 -14.46 -1.14 -14.92
CA THR A 765 -15.78 -0.58 -14.65
C THR A 765 -16.64 -0.68 -15.89
N ILE A 766 -17.86 -1.15 -15.72
CA ILE A 766 -18.85 -1.28 -16.78
C ILE A 766 -19.97 -0.28 -16.52
N PHE A 767 -20.20 0.59 -17.48
CA PHE A 767 -21.31 1.52 -17.52
C PHE A 767 -22.39 0.97 -18.44
N GLU A 768 -23.63 0.93 -17.97
CA GLU A 768 -24.77 0.45 -18.72
C GLU A 768 -25.86 1.51 -18.75
N GLU A 769 -26.15 2.00 -19.95
CA GLU A 769 -27.21 2.97 -20.20
C GLU A 769 -28.39 2.29 -20.86
N PRO A 770 -29.64 2.56 -20.45
CA PRO A 770 -30.83 2.12 -21.19
C PRO A 770 -30.86 2.79 -22.56
N GLY A 771 -31.29 2.05 -23.55
CA GLY A 771 -31.39 2.56 -24.92
C GLY A 771 -32.20 3.87 -25.00
N LEU A 772 -31.71 4.84 -25.79
CA LEU A 772 -32.25 6.20 -25.87
C LEU A 772 -33.58 6.34 -26.60
N ASP A 773 -34.07 5.32 -27.23
CA ASP A 773 -35.19 5.45 -28.19
C ASP A 773 -36.57 5.36 -27.56
N GLY A 774 -36.70 5.29 -26.22
CA GLY A 774 -38.02 5.29 -25.58
C GLY A 774 -38.99 4.23 -26.04
N GLN A 775 -38.64 3.42 -27.00
CA GLN A 775 -39.32 2.25 -27.48
C GLN A 775 -38.65 1.02 -26.90
N MET A 776 -39.14 0.58 -25.75
CA MET A 776 -38.77 -0.71 -25.18
C MET A 776 -39.29 -1.86 -26.06
N GLU A 777 -38.89 -1.96 -27.31
CA GLU A 777 -39.22 -3.13 -28.11
C GLU A 777 -38.32 -4.33 -27.83
N HIS A 778 -37.17 -4.11 -27.20
CA HIS A 778 -36.28 -5.21 -26.80
C HIS A 778 -35.63 -4.93 -25.41
N PRO A 779 -36.18 -5.50 -24.32
CA PRO A 779 -35.50 -5.45 -23.03
C PRO A 779 -34.21 -6.28 -23.15
N GLY A 780 -33.09 -5.62 -23.41
CA GLY A 780 -31.78 -6.25 -23.58
C GLY A 780 -30.78 -5.40 -24.35
N ASP A 781 -31.20 -4.36 -25.02
CA ASP A 781 -30.32 -3.47 -25.82
C ASP A 781 -29.75 -2.30 -25.02
N ASN A 782 -29.43 -2.54 -23.73
CA ASN A 782 -28.70 -1.55 -22.95
C ASN A 782 -27.29 -1.35 -23.56
N LYS A 783 -26.93 -0.10 -23.80
CA LYS A 783 -25.59 0.22 -24.25
C LYS A 783 -24.61 0.03 -23.10
N LYS A 784 -23.63 -0.82 -23.31
CA LYS A 784 -22.56 -1.07 -22.35
C LYS A 784 -21.26 -0.45 -22.84
N THR A 785 -20.62 0.28 -21.96
CA THR A 785 -19.25 0.78 -22.16
C THR A 785 -18.36 0.17 -21.10
N THR A 786 -17.30 -0.47 -21.50
CA THR A 786 -16.35 -1.10 -20.58
C THR A 786 -15.08 -0.27 -20.51
N TRP A 787 -14.71 0.12 -19.32
CA TRP A 787 -13.54 0.90 -19.03
C TRP A 787 -12.52 0.06 -18.28
N HIS A 788 -11.30 -0.03 -18.81
CA HIS A 788 -10.18 -0.63 -18.10
C HIS A 788 -9.24 0.45 -17.57
N PHE A 789 -8.67 0.19 -16.40
CA PHE A 789 -7.82 1.14 -15.70
C PHE A 789 -6.46 0.53 -15.39
N ASP A 790 -5.44 1.37 -15.37
CA ASP A 790 -4.14 0.99 -14.85
C ASP A 790 -4.15 0.95 -13.30
N ASN A 791 -2.99 0.63 -12.74
CA ASN A 791 -2.83 0.56 -11.29
C ASN A 791 -3.02 1.89 -10.56
N MET A 792 -2.97 3.01 -11.28
CA MET A 792 -3.21 4.36 -10.74
C MET A 792 -4.69 4.79 -10.85
N GLY A 793 -5.56 3.95 -11.40
CA GLY A 793 -6.95 4.31 -11.67
C GLY A 793 -7.13 5.22 -12.87
N ARG A 794 -6.15 5.25 -13.80
CA ARG A 794 -6.25 6.01 -15.05
C ARG A 794 -6.80 5.11 -16.15
N PRO A 795 -7.76 5.56 -16.98
CA PRO A 795 -8.28 4.74 -18.06
C PRO A 795 -7.19 4.33 -19.04
N THR A 796 -7.09 3.04 -19.36
CA THR A 796 -6.16 2.52 -20.37
C THR A 796 -6.84 2.27 -21.71
N ASP A 797 -8.06 1.79 -21.65
CA ASP A 797 -8.92 1.64 -22.80
C ASP A 797 -10.39 1.75 -22.43
N VAL A 798 -11.19 2.22 -23.38
CA VAL A 798 -12.63 2.37 -23.25
C VAL A 798 -13.25 1.70 -24.47
N LEU A 799 -13.95 0.59 -24.23
CA LEU A 799 -14.69 -0.16 -25.24
C LEU A 799 -16.13 0.31 -25.26
N ASP A 800 -16.64 0.70 -26.44
CA ASP A 800 -18.05 1.00 -26.60
C ASP A 800 -18.91 -0.27 -26.76
N ALA A 801 -20.23 -0.09 -26.89
CA ALA A 801 -21.18 -1.19 -27.03
C ALA A 801 -20.92 -2.08 -28.26
N ASP A 802 -20.27 -1.52 -29.30
CA ASP A 802 -19.92 -2.23 -30.52
C ASP A 802 -18.54 -2.90 -30.45
N GLY A 803 -17.85 -2.80 -29.28
CA GLY A 803 -16.55 -3.37 -29.03
C GLY A 803 -15.37 -2.58 -29.62
N PHE A 804 -15.58 -1.35 -30.07
CA PHE A 804 -14.50 -0.49 -30.50
C PHE A 804 -13.82 0.19 -29.30
N ALA A 805 -12.50 0.23 -29.33
CA ALA A 805 -11.72 0.74 -28.23
C ALA A 805 -11.10 2.11 -28.53
N ASN A 806 -11.17 3.01 -27.54
CA ASN A 806 -10.26 4.12 -27.40
C ASN A 806 -9.16 3.72 -26.41
N ASN A 807 -7.90 3.79 -26.84
CA ASN A 807 -6.76 3.43 -25.99
C ASN A 807 -6.00 4.67 -25.57
N TYR A 808 -5.54 4.66 -24.31
CA TYR A 808 -4.81 5.77 -23.70
C TYR A 808 -3.47 5.27 -23.18
N SER A 809 -2.47 6.13 -23.23
CA SER A 809 -1.22 5.91 -22.53
C SER A 809 -0.79 7.18 -21.79
N TYR A 810 0.09 7.03 -20.81
CA TYR A 810 0.44 8.10 -19.89
C TYR A 810 1.95 8.25 -19.78
N TYR A 811 2.41 9.47 -19.50
CA TYR A 811 3.76 9.70 -19.04
C TYR A 811 3.92 9.20 -17.59
N THR A 812 5.15 9.00 -17.16
CA THR A 812 5.43 8.66 -15.74
C THR A 812 4.94 9.73 -14.76
N SER A 813 4.81 10.98 -15.21
CA SER A 813 4.19 12.08 -14.47
C SER A 813 2.68 11.96 -14.26
N GLY A 814 2.03 10.96 -14.84
CA GLY A 814 0.58 10.80 -14.79
C GLY A 814 -0.18 11.44 -15.96
N MET A 815 0.43 12.37 -16.71
CA MET A 815 -0.25 13.06 -17.79
C MET A 815 -0.47 12.17 -19.01
N LYS A 816 -1.66 12.29 -19.65
CA LYS A 816 -2.03 11.55 -20.86
C LYS A 816 -1.14 11.96 -22.04
N ASN A 817 -0.50 10.99 -22.69
CA ASN A 817 0.38 11.25 -23.82
C ASN A 817 -0.18 10.82 -25.17
N HIS A 818 -1.16 9.90 -25.17
CA HIS A 818 -1.62 9.29 -26.41
C HIS A 818 -3.07 8.81 -26.31
N LYS A 819 -3.82 9.02 -27.36
CA LYS A 819 -5.16 8.46 -27.57
C LYS A 819 -5.22 7.90 -28.98
N LEU A 820 -5.57 6.64 -29.12
CA LEU A 820 -5.94 6.00 -30.37
C LEU A 820 -7.46 5.82 -30.39
N SER A 821 -8.14 6.47 -31.30
CA SER A 821 -9.59 6.40 -31.46
C SER A 821 -10.01 5.27 -32.41
N LYS A 822 -11.27 4.84 -32.31
CA LYS A 822 -11.84 3.75 -33.15
C LYS A 822 -11.77 3.99 -34.66
N ASP A 823 -11.73 5.23 -35.11
CA ASP A 823 -11.57 5.61 -36.51
C ASP A 823 -10.11 5.52 -36.99
N GLY A 824 -9.19 5.02 -36.17
CA GLY A 824 -7.77 4.96 -36.45
C GLY A 824 -7.06 6.31 -36.32
N SER A 825 -7.75 7.36 -35.87
CA SER A 825 -7.08 8.64 -35.57
C SER A 825 -6.21 8.55 -34.34
N VAL A 826 -5.04 9.19 -34.40
CA VAL A 826 -4.08 9.24 -33.30
C VAL A 826 -3.96 10.68 -32.82
N GLN A 827 -4.30 10.89 -31.55
CA GLN A 827 -4.06 12.15 -30.86
C GLN A 827 -2.87 11.97 -29.90
N LYS A 828 -1.83 12.74 -30.10
CA LYS A 828 -0.66 12.77 -29.22
C LYS A 828 -0.61 14.12 -28.53
N THR A 829 -0.54 14.10 -27.20
CA THR A 829 -0.40 15.31 -26.40
C THR A 829 1.04 15.42 -25.91
N VAL A 830 1.64 16.57 -26.11
CA VAL A 830 3.01 16.89 -25.66
C VAL A 830 2.92 18.09 -24.73
N TYR A 831 3.39 17.94 -23.50
CA TYR A 831 3.29 18.96 -22.46
C TYR A 831 4.63 19.67 -22.25
N GLY A 832 4.60 20.99 -22.11
CA GLY A 832 5.64 21.82 -21.48
C GLY A 832 7.05 21.79 -22.09
N LEU A 833 7.22 21.39 -23.35
CA LEU A 833 8.53 21.16 -23.94
C LEU A 833 9.09 22.33 -24.79
N LEU A 834 8.41 23.47 -24.79
CA LEU A 834 8.84 24.56 -25.68
C LEU A 834 9.77 25.51 -24.92
N ARG A 835 11.03 25.60 -25.34
CA ARG A 835 11.99 26.59 -24.82
C ARG A 835 11.66 28.02 -25.23
N ASN A 836 10.99 28.19 -26.35
CA ASN A 836 10.53 29.50 -26.86
C ASN A 836 9.03 29.41 -27.20
N PRO A 837 8.12 29.44 -26.20
CA PRO A 837 6.68 29.30 -26.40
C PRO A 837 6.05 30.46 -27.17
N THR A 838 6.69 31.61 -27.21
CA THR A 838 6.21 32.80 -27.95
C THR A 838 6.62 32.82 -29.40
N PHE A 839 7.49 31.92 -29.83
CA PHE A 839 8.10 31.90 -31.15
C PHE A 839 8.86 33.20 -31.49
N ASP A 840 9.32 33.91 -30.46
CA ASP A 840 10.02 35.19 -30.62
C ASP A 840 11.43 34.98 -31.17
N PRO A 841 11.76 35.63 -32.32
CA PRO A 841 13.06 35.50 -32.95
C PRO A 841 14.17 36.10 -32.11
N SER A 842 13.89 37.05 -31.19
CA SER A 842 14.92 37.68 -30.34
C SER A 842 15.55 36.71 -29.34
N HIS A 843 14.90 35.56 -29.05
CA HIS A 843 15.45 34.52 -28.21
C HIS A 843 16.34 33.52 -28.95
N GLY A 844 16.62 33.75 -30.22
CA GLY A 844 17.37 32.82 -31.06
C GLY A 844 16.63 31.50 -31.32
N ASP A 845 17.15 30.68 -32.23
CA ASP A 845 16.56 29.38 -32.57
C ASP A 845 16.90 28.29 -31.55
N GLY A 846 17.53 28.65 -30.45
CA GLY A 846 18.10 27.70 -29.46
C GLY A 846 17.10 26.82 -28.71
N GLY A 847 15.79 26.97 -28.93
CA GLY A 847 14.76 26.14 -28.30
C GLY A 847 13.88 25.36 -29.27
N TRP A 848 14.05 25.60 -30.58
CA TRP A 848 13.22 24.94 -31.59
C TRP A 848 14.04 23.96 -32.41
N TYR A 849 13.60 22.73 -32.46
CA TYR A 849 14.15 21.71 -33.35
C TYR A 849 13.28 21.62 -34.60
N THR A 850 13.89 21.77 -35.75
CA THR A 850 13.20 21.43 -37.00
C THR A 850 12.90 19.93 -37.02
N CYS A 851 11.61 19.56 -37.08
CA CYS A 851 11.22 18.18 -37.30
C CYS A 851 11.76 17.74 -38.66
N ARG A 852 12.58 16.68 -38.73
CA ARG A 852 12.92 16.03 -39.99
C ARG A 852 11.71 15.22 -40.43
N MET A 853 11.25 15.52 -41.62
CA MET A 853 10.30 14.68 -42.33
C MET A 853 10.96 13.40 -42.82
N SER A 854 10.19 12.38 -43.09
CA SER A 854 10.68 11.09 -43.60
C SER A 854 11.40 11.19 -44.96
N ASP A 855 11.16 12.27 -45.67
CA ASP A 855 11.82 12.61 -46.96
C ASP A 855 13.11 13.45 -46.80
N GLY A 856 13.53 13.71 -45.57
CA GLY A 856 14.75 14.50 -45.26
C GLY A 856 14.56 16.01 -45.31
N LYS A 857 13.37 16.53 -45.63
CA LYS A 857 13.09 17.97 -45.60
C LYS A 857 12.92 18.53 -44.19
N ARG A 858 13.25 19.80 -44.02
CA ARG A 858 13.07 20.52 -42.75
C ARG A 858 11.82 21.39 -42.80
N GLY A 859 10.96 21.32 -41.84
CA GLY A 859 9.87 22.29 -41.66
C GLY A 859 10.41 23.70 -41.39
N ALA A 860 9.89 24.71 -42.06
CA ALA A 860 10.26 26.11 -41.83
C ALA A 860 9.40 26.74 -40.75
N ILE A 861 9.98 27.57 -39.90
CA ILE A 861 9.25 28.38 -38.93
C ILE A 861 8.99 29.75 -39.57
N THR A 862 7.70 30.08 -39.74
CA THR A 862 7.29 31.38 -40.33
C THR A 862 6.59 32.26 -39.28
N HIS A 863 6.66 33.58 -39.49
CA HIS A 863 5.89 34.51 -38.64
C HIS A 863 4.37 34.36 -38.92
N ALA A 864 3.57 34.32 -37.87
CA ALA A 864 2.12 34.38 -38.01
C ALA A 864 1.66 35.84 -38.08
N ASP A 865 0.99 36.22 -39.18
CA ASP A 865 0.37 37.56 -39.29
C ASP A 865 -0.72 37.74 -38.21
N GLY A 866 -0.60 38.77 -37.41
CA GLY A 866 -1.65 39.22 -36.51
C GLY A 866 -1.46 38.93 -35.01
N TYR A 867 -0.40 38.23 -34.60
CA TYR A 867 -0.06 38.04 -33.19
C TYR A 867 1.35 38.57 -32.91
N ILE A 868 1.49 39.47 -31.98
CA ILE A 868 2.79 39.99 -31.57
C ILE A 868 3.60 38.87 -30.92
N GLY A 869 4.74 38.51 -31.52
CA GLY A 869 5.71 37.59 -30.97
C GLY A 869 5.45 36.08 -31.21
N THR A 870 4.55 35.69 -32.08
CA THR A 870 4.30 34.28 -32.40
C THR A 870 4.78 33.88 -33.79
N LYS A 871 5.51 32.74 -33.86
CA LYS A 871 5.86 32.08 -35.11
C LYS A 871 4.99 30.83 -35.29
N LYS A 872 4.50 30.63 -36.52
CA LYS A 872 3.76 29.45 -36.90
C LYS A 872 4.70 28.43 -37.53
N CYS A 873 4.56 27.19 -37.11
CA CYS A 873 5.27 26.11 -37.79
C CYS A 873 4.44 25.68 -39.03
N GLU A 874 4.94 25.98 -40.24
CA GLU A 874 4.36 25.49 -41.46
C GLU A 874 5.06 24.19 -41.87
N THR A 875 4.28 23.12 -42.00
CA THR A 875 4.74 21.86 -42.57
C THR A 875 4.44 21.86 -44.04
N ASP A 876 5.45 21.55 -44.83
CA ASP A 876 5.26 21.37 -46.30
C ASP A 876 4.29 20.20 -46.52
N LYS A 877 3.40 20.36 -47.49
CA LYS A 877 2.12 19.63 -47.66
C LYS A 877 2.23 18.14 -48.01
N ASN A 878 3.42 17.55 -48.05
CA ASN A 878 3.59 16.17 -48.49
C ASN A 878 4.34 15.31 -47.45
N ARG A 879 3.59 14.53 -46.69
CA ARG A 879 4.00 13.39 -45.81
C ARG A 879 4.87 13.75 -44.62
N ALA A 880 4.24 13.77 -43.43
CA ALA A 880 4.92 13.78 -42.16
C ALA A 880 4.90 12.38 -41.50
N ASP A 881 6.06 11.77 -41.38
CA ASP A 881 6.30 10.62 -40.48
C ASP A 881 7.21 11.12 -39.35
N ILE A 882 6.64 11.23 -38.15
CA ILE A 882 7.39 11.69 -36.96
C ILE A 882 8.05 10.47 -36.31
N ARG A 883 9.33 10.24 -36.67
CA ARG A 883 10.12 9.25 -35.93
C ARG A 883 10.60 9.82 -34.59
N ARG A 884 10.44 9.02 -33.53
CA ARG A 884 10.92 9.28 -32.18
C ARG A 884 12.41 9.68 -32.14
N ARG A 885 12.72 10.76 -31.47
CA ARG A 885 14.04 10.95 -30.84
C ARG A 885 13.83 11.37 -29.39
N ASN A 886 14.60 10.76 -28.53
CA ASN A 886 14.69 11.09 -27.10
C ASN A 886 15.01 12.58 -26.95
N LEU A 887 14.13 13.29 -26.28
CA LEU A 887 14.33 14.66 -25.83
C LEU A 887 14.85 14.63 -24.38
N SER A 888 16.04 14.05 -24.19
CA SER A 888 16.76 14.19 -22.93
C SER A 888 17.47 15.56 -22.91
N GLY A 889 17.06 16.45 -22.04
CA GLY A 889 17.79 17.69 -21.81
C GLY A 889 17.00 19.00 -21.80
N CYS A 890 15.68 19.00 -21.74
CA CYS A 890 14.92 20.25 -21.60
C CYS A 890 14.53 20.47 -20.12
N ALA A 891 15.11 21.47 -19.50
CA ALA A 891 14.67 21.98 -18.22
C ALA A 891 13.26 22.58 -18.35
N SER A 892 12.41 22.30 -17.37
CA SER A 892 11.02 22.73 -17.27
C SER A 892 10.90 24.26 -17.31
N VAL A 893 10.14 24.79 -18.25
CA VAL A 893 9.62 26.15 -18.20
C VAL A 893 8.11 26.09 -18.05
N SER A 894 7.65 26.67 -16.98
CA SER A 894 6.25 26.67 -16.53
C SER A 894 5.39 27.59 -17.41
N ARG A 895 4.72 27.03 -18.39
CA ARG A 895 3.43 27.47 -18.97
C ARG A 895 2.90 26.33 -19.81
N ASN A 896 1.70 25.85 -19.50
CA ASN A 896 1.03 24.83 -20.30
C ASN A 896 0.58 25.46 -21.63
N VAL A 897 1.35 25.26 -22.68
CA VAL A 897 0.91 25.52 -24.04
C VAL A 897 0.56 24.16 -24.64
N TYR A 898 -0.72 23.92 -24.85
CA TYR A 898 -1.20 22.71 -25.51
C TYR A 898 -1.06 22.90 -27.01
N ILE A 899 -0.19 22.12 -27.65
CA ILE A 899 -0.19 21.98 -29.11
C ILE A 899 -0.81 20.63 -29.42
N VAL A 900 -2.07 20.66 -29.84
CA VAL A 900 -2.75 19.47 -30.35
C VAL A 900 -2.47 19.39 -31.85
N CYS A 901 -1.60 18.47 -32.24
CA CYS A 901 -1.41 18.12 -33.63
C CYS A 901 -2.34 16.97 -34.01
N LEU A 902 -3.42 17.25 -34.66
CA LEU A 902 -4.32 16.23 -35.24
C LEU A 902 -3.75 15.77 -36.59
N CYS A 903 -3.18 14.56 -36.63
CA CYS A 903 -2.81 13.91 -37.86
C CYS A 903 -3.78 12.77 -38.16
N LYS A 904 -4.54 12.88 -39.23
CA LYS A 904 -5.40 11.82 -39.72
C LYS A 904 -4.59 10.88 -40.64
N ASN A 905 -4.16 9.74 -40.09
CA ASN A 905 -3.57 8.67 -40.91
C ASN A 905 -4.66 7.73 -41.34
N ARG A 906 -4.96 7.71 -42.66
CA ARG A 906 -5.65 6.57 -43.26
C ARG A 906 -4.65 5.46 -43.47
N ILE A 907 -4.87 4.33 -42.81
CA ILE A 907 -4.21 3.07 -43.17
C ILE A 907 -4.78 2.70 -44.55
N ALA A 908 -3.95 2.75 -45.57
CA ALA A 908 -4.35 2.30 -46.93
C ALA A 908 -4.47 0.79 -46.88
N GLU A 909 -5.63 0.27 -47.36
CA GLU A 909 -5.77 -1.13 -47.68
C GLU A 909 -4.76 -1.52 -48.80
N PRO A 910 -4.14 -2.67 -48.74
CA PRO A 910 -3.21 -3.11 -49.78
C PRO A 910 -4.00 -3.40 -51.07
N GLY A 911 -3.88 -2.52 -52.04
CA GLY A 911 -4.38 -2.84 -53.41
C GLY A 911 -5.00 -1.73 -54.22
N LYS A 912 -5.04 -0.46 -53.81
CA LYS A 912 -5.49 0.62 -54.69
C LYS A 912 -4.58 1.85 -54.65
N PRO A 913 -4.21 2.46 -55.78
CA PRO A 913 -3.43 3.70 -55.76
C PRO A 913 -4.31 4.85 -55.32
N GLY A 914 -4.02 5.39 -54.14
CA GLY A 914 -4.82 6.42 -53.50
C GLY A 914 -4.29 7.81 -53.78
N THR A 915 -5.17 8.68 -54.17
CA THR A 915 -4.98 10.11 -54.32
C THR A 915 -5.12 10.82 -52.96
N GLY A 916 -4.10 11.62 -52.62
CA GLY A 916 -4.17 12.87 -51.90
C GLY A 916 -4.64 12.86 -50.44
N SER A 917 -3.69 13.02 -49.51
CA SER A 917 -3.94 13.44 -48.13
C SER A 917 -4.12 14.96 -48.06
N GLY A 918 -5.33 15.39 -47.71
CA GLY A 918 -5.63 16.80 -47.49
C GLY A 918 -5.61 17.14 -45.99
N CYS A 919 -4.83 18.12 -45.59
CA CYS A 919 -5.02 18.80 -44.31
C CYS A 919 -6.28 19.67 -44.37
N ILE A 920 -7.23 19.45 -43.52
CA ILE A 920 -8.44 20.28 -43.46
C ILE A 920 -8.11 21.52 -42.64
N ARG A 921 -8.11 22.67 -43.30
CA ARG A 921 -8.22 23.97 -42.64
C ARG A 921 -9.66 24.13 -42.14
N ASN A 922 -9.82 24.48 -40.91
CA ASN A 922 -11.05 25.03 -40.40
C ASN A 922 -10.88 26.56 -40.29
N PRO A 923 -11.50 27.36 -41.15
CA PRO A 923 -11.57 28.80 -40.97
C PRO A 923 -12.88 29.13 -40.26
N GLY A 924 -12.86 29.11 -38.92
CA GLY A 924 -13.96 29.60 -38.08
C GLY A 924 -13.60 30.92 -37.47
N ARG A 925 -14.28 32.00 -37.90
CA ARG A 925 -14.33 33.28 -37.19
C ARG A 925 -14.92 33.07 -35.80
N PRO A 926 -14.50 33.84 -34.80
CA PRO A 926 -15.10 33.82 -33.49
C PRO A 926 -16.46 34.54 -33.53
N ASP A 927 -17.51 33.79 -33.38
CA ASP A 927 -18.78 34.35 -32.93
C ASP A 927 -18.90 34.09 -31.41
N GLN A 928 -19.35 35.11 -30.76
CA GLN A 928 -19.51 35.24 -29.32
C GLN A 928 -20.52 34.23 -28.77
N ASN A 929 -20.27 33.87 -27.53
CA ASN A 929 -21.14 33.16 -26.58
C ASN A 929 -21.23 31.65 -26.76
N HIS A 930 -20.42 30.96 -25.92
CA HIS A 930 -20.87 30.05 -24.86
C HIS A 930 -19.64 29.50 -24.16
N GLY A 931 -19.55 29.76 -22.87
CA GLY A 931 -18.55 29.24 -22.00
C GLY A 931 -18.69 27.70 -21.93
N GLY A 932 -17.69 27.01 -22.43
CA GLY A 932 -17.48 25.60 -22.26
C GLY A 932 -16.00 25.41 -22.03
N THR A 933 -15.64 25.17 -20.82
CA THR A 933 -14.27 24.81 -20.45
C THR A 933 -13.99 23.43 -21.06
N LEU A 934 -13.08 23.40 -22.01
CA LEU A 934 -12.53 22.13 -22.49
C LEU A 934 -11.39 21.73 -21.57
N TYR A 935 -11.57 20.59 -20.92
CA TYR A 935 -10.52 19.85 -20.19
C TYR A 935 -9.53 19.20 -21.15
#